data_3a64bfc41c3f92e07b0371ecabab7977
#
_entry.id   3a64bfc41c3f92e07b0371ecabab7977
#
_cell.length_a   1.000
_cell.length_b   1.000
_cell.length_c   1.000
_cell.angle_alpha   90.00
_cell.angle_beta   90.00
_cell.angle_gamma   90.00
#
_symmetry.space_group_name_H-M   'P 1'
#
loop_
_entity.id
_entity.type
_entity.pdbx_description
1 polymer ?
#
loop_
_entity_poly.entity_id
_entity_poly.type
_entity_poly.pdbx_seq_one_letter_code
_entity_poly.pdbx_strand_id
1 'polypeptide(L)'
;MRNSNFILTALAAMFMQGAYAQQPYGGCWHPEDIKNWSPETDPDAKFNRSRVPLATRFQEPTLMKANKNQYYEGQICNATILFPTCSMSPSQGAYNFLGYQPTYWQYMDKLVYWAGSASEGIIIPPPAGSTDAAHQSGVKSLGQIFFPPAAFGGTQTWVRQMLTKENGVYIYAKKLYEIAKYMGFDGWFINEEIGGGSTTEWVNFIKEFNYLADKNGDTQMEIQWYNASGQPNTSILKSHKNTSQFLEYGSAGDYRSYASSLGCTEAETFSKIYAGVQVVNSGHTGFQYHLNAAMPTDGHVGSLDLFCPEERIWKDNVKNLLGKEDTGAKAYAAIQKTFQNESQMWVNNDGDPSKIGDRWPGISGRVLERSVVNKMPFTTSFCVGVGKHRFVEGVKQGTQDWYHSGVQSIMPTWRWWIENRGSLNVDIDWDDAYNFGSSIKVSGQLSAGDHLMRLYKTMIKVTDGGKLRLVYKTSTSGSVEVKLSTTSSTTPDVTLSAPSVSEKNGWTVAEYDLSSVNGKTIYMVALNLKAASAVSNYTLSLGQLDVLPAGYAPESVEVKNLATKSVLSEAKGDARITWDFDYTADFDHFDIYKQTASGTRTMVGQTRDEAFYVPTFEREGTDAAIDFVVVPVMKDMRQQEGKTLKMEYPKATAPVVTFVVGKSYLKVGEGTTLTARATGSPTAYKWTLPEGLQLTDGSLTDKTITVKAVKAGKQQVSIDV
;
A
#
# COMPACT_ATOMS: atom_id res chain seq x y z
N MET A 1 0.58 52.67 -24.04
CA MET A 1 1.80 52.84 -23.24
C MET A 1 1.44 52.72 -21.78
N ARG A 2 1.88 51.70 -21.13
CA ARG A 2 1.83 51.20 -19.73
C ARG A 2 1.31 49.79 -19.68
N ASN A 3 2.23 48.85 -19.68
CA ASN A 3 2.15 47.59 -18.99
C ASN A 3 3.37 46.73 -19.39
N SER A 4 4.49 47.01 -18.75
CA SER A 4 5.68 46.14 -18.87
C SER A 4 6.62 46.39 -17.69
N ASN A 5 6.19 46.08 -16.47
CA ASN A 5 7.09 46.08 -15.30
C ASN A 5 6.63 45.14 -14.16
N PHE A 6 5.92 44.04 -14.46
CA PHE A 6 5.49 43.11 -13.41
C PHE A 6 6.02 41.69 -13.56
N ILE A 7 6.88 41.41 -14.53
CA ILE A 7 7.38 40.01 -14.77
C ILE A 7 8.80 39.79 -14.26
N LEU A 8 9.57 40.81 -13.88
CA LEU A 8 10.97 40.64 -13.48
C LEU A 8 11.18 40.40 -11.95
N THR A 9 10.17 40.59 -11.11
CA THR A 9 10.33 40.43 -9.65
C THR A 9 9.96 39.03 -9.15
N ALA A 10 9.26 38.24 -9.96
CA ALA A 10 8.90 36.85 -9.57
C ALA A 10 10.00 35.81 -9.88
N LEU A 11 10.92 36.13 -10.83
CA LEU A 11 12.02 35.19 -11.15
C LEU A 11 13.24 35.31 -10.22
N ALA A 12 13.39 36.41 -9.49
CA ALA A 12 14.52 36.60 -8.55
C ALA A 12 14.26 35.99 -7.16
N ALA A 13 13.02 35.65 -6.82
CA ALA A 13 12.66 34.97 -5.56
C ALA A 13 12.80 33.46 -5.62
N MET A 14 13.00 32.85 -6.80
CA MET A 14 13.19 31.40 -6.95
C MET A 14 14.63 30.90 -6.79
N PHE A 15 15.62 31.79 -6.66
CA PHE A 15 17.05 31.38 -6.60
C PHE A 15 17.73 31.53 -5.24
N MET A 16 16.98 31.74 -4.16
CA MET A 16 17.55 31.70 -2.79
C MET A 16 16.76 30.78 -1.84
N GLN A 17 16.23 29.68 -2.34
CA GLN A 17 15.93 28.55 -1.45
C GLN A 17 17.21 27.73 -1.35
N GLY A 18 17.82 27.72 -0.17
CA GLY A 18 18.97 26.88 0.13
C GLY A 18 18.69 25.44 -0.27
N ALA A 19 19.72 24.74 -0.67
CA ALA A 19 19.69 23.37 -1.19
C ALA A 19 19.17 22.37 -0.15
N TYR A 20 17.86 22.35 0.07
CA TYR A 20 17.20 21.19 0.67
C TYR A 20 16.98 20.14 -0.42
N ALA A 21 17.17 18.89 -0.10
CA ALA A 21 16.82 17.83 -1.04
C ALA A 21 15.30 17.87 -1.25
N GLN A 22 14.90 17.93 -2.51
CA GLN A 22 13.49 17.98 -2.85
C GLN A 22 12.83 16.63 -2.55
N GLN A 23 11.59 16.66 -2.02
CA GLN A 23 10.72 15.49 -1.96
C GLN A 23 10.71 14.77 -3.32
N PRO A 24 11.01 13.47 -3.40
CA PRO A 24 10.83 12.72 -4.64
C PRO A 24 9.35 12.52 -4.94
N TYR A 25 8.99 12.67 -6.20
CA TYR A 25 7.61 12.53 -6.68
C TYR A 25 7.46 11.39 -7.68
N GLY A 26 6.25 10.84 -7.78
CA GLY A 26 5.86 9.91 -8.82
C GLY A 26 5.97 10.53 -10.21
N GLY A 27 6.23 9.71 -11.22
CA GLY A 27 6.24 10.15 -12.61
C GLY A 27 4.88 10.68 -13.04
N CYS A 28 4.89 11.81 -13.76
CA CYS A 28 3.69 12.41 -14.33
C CYS A 28 4.11 13.20 -15.56
N TRP A 29 4.01 12.59 -16.75
CA TRP A 29 4.71 13.04 -17.93
C TRP A 29 3.80 13.24 -19.14
N HIS A 30 4.24 14.10 -20.07
CA HIS A 30 3.81 14.12 -21.46
C HIS A 30 4.79 13.33 -22.34
N PRO A 31 4.46 12.98 -23.60
CA PRO A 31 5.34 12.18 -24.44
C PRO A 31 6.76 12.72 -24.57
N GLU A 32 6.93 14.04 -24.70
CA GLU A 32 8.27 14.66 -24.83
C GLU A 32 9.15 14.44 -23.61
N ASP A 33 8.56 14.36 -22.41
CA ASP A 33 9.30 14.23 -21.14
C ASP A 33 9.99 12.88 -21.05
N ILE A 34 9.38 11.83 -21.62
CA ILE A 34 9.94 10.47 -21.56
C ILE A 34 10.80 10.10 -22.77
N LYS A 35 10.87 10.96 -23.80
CA LYS A 35 11.64 10.65 -25.03
C LYS A 35 13.10 10.27 -24.73
N ASN A 36 13.73 10.99 -23.82
CA ASN A 36 15.11 10.77 -23.39
C ASN A 36 15.20 10.24 -21.96
N TRP A 37 14.10 9.72 -21.41
CA TRP A 37 14.09 9.18 -20.06
C TRP A 37 15.07 8.00 -19.94
N SER A 38 15.83 8.00 -18.85
CA SER A 38 16.58 6.85 -18.36
C SER A 38 16.67 6.93 -16.83
N PRO A 39 16.99 5.84 -16.15
CA PRO A 39 17.17 5.88 -14.69
C PRO A 39 18.23 6.87 -14.22
N GLU A 40 19.25 7.14 -15.06
CA GLU A 40 20.36 8.04 -14.76
C GLU A 40 19.94 9.51 -14.90
N THR A 41 18.99 9.80 -15.79
CA THR A 41 18.50 11.18 -16.05
C THR A 41 17.33 11.58 -15.16
N ASP A 42 16.60 10.63 -14.62
CA ASP A 42 15.49 10.86 -13.70
C ASP A 42 15.99 10.79 -12.24
N PRO A 43 16.07 11.93 -11.52
CA PRO A 43 16.58 11.95 -10.15
C PRO A 43 15.69 11.19 -9.17
N ASP A 44 14.43 10.94 -9.51
CA ASP A 44 13.44 10.27 -8.67
C ASP A 44 13.24 8.78 -9.05
N ALA A 45 13.86 8.32 -10.14
CA ALA A 45 13.65 6.97 -10.67
C ALA A 45 13.80 5.87 -9.61
N LYS A 46 14.85 5.93 -8.78
CA LYS A 46 15.13 4.93 -7.75
C LYS A 46 14.09 4.94 -6.62
N PHE A 47 13.47 6.09 -6.35
CA PHE A 47 12.40 6.24 -5.36
C PHE A 47 11.04 5.73 -5.86
N ASN A 48 10.88 5.60 -7.18
CA ASN A 48 9.68 5.10 -7.84
C ASN A 48 9.79 3.62 -8.26
N ARG A 49 10.84 2.92 -7.81
CA ARG A 49 11.14 1.55 -8.21
C ARG A 49 10.67 0.56 -7.17
N SER A 50 9.72 -0.31 -7.53
CA SER A 50 9.37 -1.51 -6.76
C SER A 50 10.42 -2.60 -6.99
N ARG A 51 10.82 -3.28 -5.91
CA ARG A 51 11.71 -4.44 -5.93
C ARG A 51 10.99 -5.74 -5.62
N VAL A 52 9.71 -5.67 -5.27
CA VAL A 52 8.90 -6.85 -4.93
C VAL A 52 8.48 -7.59 -6.21
N PRO A 53 8.89 -8.85 -6.38
CA PRO A 53 8.46 -9.64 -7.53
C PRO A 53 6.97 -9.98 -7.44
N LEU A 54 6.32 -10.07 -8.60
CA LEU A 54 4.92 -10.52 -8.67
C LEU A 54 4.81 -11.96 -8.13
N ALA A 55 4.12 -12.13 -7.00
CA ALA A 55 3.93 -13.42 -6.37
C ALA A 55 3.01 -14.31 -7.19
N THR A 56 3.33 -15.60 -7.25
CA THR A 56 2.50 -16.58 -7.95
C THR A 56 1.35 -17.04 -7.06
N ARG A 57 0.13 -16.82 -7.51
CA ARG A 57 -1.07 -17.42 -6.93
C ARG A 57 -1.13 -18.89 -7.27
N PHE A 58 -1.42 -19.73 -6.29
CA PHE A 58 -1.64 -21.14 -6.57
C PHE A 58 -3.05 -21.37 -7.10
N GLN A 59 -3.14 -22.33 -8.01
CA GLN A 59 -4.42 -22.89 -8.45
C GLN A 59 -4.72 -24.11 -7.61
N GLU A 60 -5.87 -24.10 -7.02
CA GLU A 60 -6.31 -25.13 -6.13
C GLU A 60 -7.04 -26.23 -6.91
N PRO A 61 -6.67 -27.51 -6.73
CA PRO A 61 -7.32 -28.61 -7.44
C PRO A 61 -8.78 -28.79 -6.99
N THR A 62 -9.12 -28.38 -5.78
CA THR A 62 -10.49 -28.35 -5.27
C THR A 62 -10.81 -26.95 -4.75
N LEU A 63 -11.86 -26.35 -5.28
CA LEU A 63 -12.23 -24.99 -4.95
C LEU A 63 -12.84 -24.94 -3.54
N MET A 64 -12.06 -24.47 -2.54
CA MET A 64 -12.54 -24.21 -1.18
C MET A 64 -13.36 -22.93 -1.18
N LYS A 65 -14.65 -23.04 -1.46
CA LYS A 65 -15.59 -21.92 -1.56
C LYS A 65 -16.09 -21.50 -0.18
N ALA A 66 -16.14 -20.20 0.08
CA ALA A 66 -16.84 -19.68 1.25
C ALA A 66 -18.36 -19.77 1.07
N ASN A 67 -18.86 -19.61 -0.16
CA ASN A 67 -20.26 -19.84 -0.49
C ASN A 67 -20.39 -20.54 -1.86
N LYS A 68 -21.56 -21.15 -2.09
CA LYS A 68 -21.80 -21.99 -3.28
C LYS A 68 -21.78 -21.24 -4.62
N ASN A 69 -21.94 -19.90 -4.61
CA ASN A 69 -22.05 -19.08 -5.82
C ASN A 69 -20.70 -18.54 -6.28
N GLN A 70 -19.62 -18.88 -5.60
CA GLN A 70 -18.27 -18.47 -5.99
C GLN A 70 -17.73 -19.32 -7.13
N TYR A 71 -17.09 -18.66 -8.08
CA TYR A 71 -16.38 -19.27 -9.20
C TYR A 71 -15.02 -18.62 -9.39
N TYR A 72 -14.13 -19.31 -10.09
CA TYR A 72 -12.72 -18.95 -10.21
C TYR A 72 -12.41 -18.12 -11.45
N GLU A 73 -13.16 -18.30 -12.54
CA GLU A 73 -12.77 -17.95 -13.91
C GLU A 73 -12.72 -16.43 -14.14
N GLY A 74 -13.75 -15.71 -13.71
CA GLY A 74 -13.86 -14.27 -13.92
C GLY A 74 -12.81 -13.49 -13.12
N GLN A 75 -12.24 -12.47 -13.74
CA GLN A 75 -11.21 -11.60 -13.17
C GLN A 75 -11.77 -10.23 -12.82
N ILE A 76 -11.16 -9.60 -11.83
CA ILE A 76 -11.46 -8.22 -11.43
C ILE A 76 -10.23 -7.35 -11.66
N CYS A 77 -10.38 -6.34 -12.50
CA CYS A 77 -9.47 -5.21 -12.58
C CYS A 77 -10.02 -4.06 -11.71
N ASN A 78 -9.14 -3.36 -11.01
CA ASN A 78 -9.47 -2.22 -10.17
C ASN A 78 -8.74 -0.97 -10.70
N ALA A 79 -9.43 -0.18 -11.52
CA ALA A 79 -8.91 1.09 -12.04
C ALA A 79 -9.25 2.21 -11.04
N THR A 80 -8.29 2.59 -10.20
CA THR A 80 -8.51 3.44 -9.03
C THR A 80 -7.48 4.55 -8.89
N ILE A 81 -7.91 5.71 -8.40
CA ILE A 81 -7.04 6.82 -8.03
C ILE A 81 -6.47 6.56 -6.63
N LEU A 82 -5.15 6.59 -6.52
CA LEU A 82 -4.46 6.35 -5.24
C LEU A 82 -4.15 7.65 -4.50
N PHE A 83 -3.97 8.75 -5.22
CA PHE A 83 -3.65 10.07 -4.66
C PHE A 83 -4.53 11.17 -5.28
N PRO A 84 -4.75 12.29 -4.58
CA PRO A 84 -5.59 13.39 -5.07
C PRO A 84 -5.12 14.01 -6.39
N THR A 85 -3.80 14.04 -6.60
CA THR A 85 -3.15 14.54 -7.83
C THR A 85 -1.99 13.61 -8.19
N CYS A 86 -1.62 13.51 -9.46
CA CYS A 86 -0.47 12.70 -9.86
C CYS A 86 0.85 13.49 -9.82
N SER A 87 0.84 14.76 -10.22
CA SER A 87 2.04 15.59 -10.36
C SER A 87 2.75 15.94 -9.06
N MET A 88 2.11 15.73 -7.92
CA MET A 88 2.68 15.98 -6.59
C MET A 88 2.46 14.81 -5.62
N SER A 89 2.33 13.62 -6.14
CA SER A 89 2.24 12.41 -5.33
C SER A 89 3.64 11.99 -4.89
N PRO A 90 3.91 11.91 -3.56
CA PRO A 90 5.20 11.45 -3.08
C PRO A 90 5.48 10.02 -3.57
N SER A 91 6.70 9.76 -4.04
CA SER A 91 7.12 8.44 -4.57
C SER A 91 6.85 7.29 -3.61
N GLN A 92 7.03 7.53 -2.32
CA GLN A 92 6.89 6.51 -1.27
C GLN A 92 5.55 6.59 -0.51
N GLY A 93 4.56 7.26 -1.09
CA GLY A 93 3.25 7.44 -0.49
C GLY A 93 3.13 8.68 0.39
N ALA A 94 1.90 9.01 0.77
CA ALA A 94 1.61 10.13 1.65
C ALA A 94 2.08 9.87 3.08
N TYR A 95 2.45 10.93 3.80
CA TYR A 95 2.80 10.87 5.22
C TYR A 95 1.58 10.94 6.15
N ASN A 96 0.39 11.02 5.57
CA ASN A 96 -0.88 11.08 6.26
C ASN A 96 -1.93 10.32 5.42
N PHE A 97 -3.15 10.21 5.92
CA PHE A 97 -4.25 9.50 5.23
C PHE A 97 -4.81 10.30 4.03
N LEU A 98 -3.94 10.78 3.14
CA LEU A 98 -4.32 11.50 1.92
C LEU A 98 -4.17 10.64 0.65
N GLY A 99 -3.96 9.35 0.79
CA GLY A 99 -3.91 8.38 -0.30
C GLY A 99 -4.81 7.18 -0.01
N TYR A 100 -5.41 6.63 -1.05
CA TYR A 100 -6.15 5.37 -0.95
C TYR A 100 -5.22 4.19 -1.18
N GLN A 101 -5.30 3.19 -0.32
CA GLN A 101 -4.59 1.93 -0.47
C GLN A 101 -5.58 0.78 -0.42
N PRO A 102 -5.75 0.02 -1.51
CA PRO A 102 -6.57 -1.18 -1.51
C PRO A 102 -6.05 -2.23 -0.52
N THR A 103 -6.96 -3.03 0.06
CA THR A 103 -6.60 -4.09 1.02
C THR A 103 -7.23 -5.46 0.71
N TYR A 104 -8.15 -5.55 -0.25
CA TYR A 104 -8.88 -6.78 -0.61
C TYR A 104 -8.28 -7.46 -1.85
N TRP A 105 -6.95 -7.59 -1.87
CA TRP A 105 -6.17 -8.14 -2.97
C TRP A 105 -6.60 -9.54 -3.42
N GLN A 106 -7.17 -10.35 -2.52
CA GLN A 106 -7.62 -11.71 -2.82
C GLN A 106 -8.72 -11.79 -3.89
N TYR A 107 -9.39 -10.68 -4.19
CA TYR A 107 -10.42 -10.62 -5.25
C TYR A 107 -9.96 -9.90 -6.51
N MET A 108 -8.83 -9.19 -6.47
CA MET A 108 -8.31 -8.44 -7.61
C MET A 108 -7.33 -9.28 -8.42
N ASP A 109 -7.32 -9.10 -9.74
CA ASP A 109 -6.30 -9.67 -10.64
C ASP A 109 -5.35 -8.59 -11.16
N LYS A 110 -5.84 -7.36 -11.28
CA LYS A 110 -5.09 -6.20 -11.74
C LYS A 110 -5.45 -4.96 -10.93
N LEU A 111 -4.46 -4.13 -10.71
CA LEU A 111 -4.59 -2.74 -10.25
C LEU A 111 -4.14 -1.83 -11.39
N VAL A 112 -4.97 -0.90 -11.81
CA VAL A 112 -4.59 0.20 -12.69
C VAL A 112 -4.55 1.46 -11.84
N TYR A 113 -3.39 2.12 -11.78
CA TYR A 113 -3.33 3.46 -11.18
C TYR A 113 -3.97 4.46 -12.13
N TRP A 114 -5.26 4.70 -11.93
CA TRP A 114 -6.00 5.69 -12.70
C TRP A 114 -5.60 7.09 -12.25
N ALA A 115 -4.92 7.85 -13.11
CA ALA A 115 -4.42 9.18 -12.78
C ALA A 115 -4.11 9.99 -14.05
N GLY A 116 -3.78 11.25 -13.87
CA GLY A 116 -3.36 12.12 -14.95
C GLY A 116 -4.46 13.01 -15.50
N SER A 117 -4.01 14.08 -16.14
CA SER A 117 -4.86 15.06 -16.80
C SER A 117 -4.05 15.78 -17.88
N ALA A 118 -4.74 16.53 -18.76
CA ALA A 118 -4.08 17.33 -19.76
C ALA A 118 -3.09 18.37 -19.17
N SER A 119 -3.32 18.83 -17.95
CA SER A 119 -2.49 19.85 -17.28
C SER A 119 -1.38 19.29 -16.40
N GLU A 120 -1.54 18.07 -15.87
CA GLU A 120 -0.53 17.48 -14.99
C GLU A 120 0.45 16.58 -15.75
N GLY A 121 -0.06 15.75 -16.65
CA GLY A 121 0.64 14.75 -17.43
C GLY A 121 -0.32 13.62 -17.79
N ILE A 122 0.03 12.87 -18.82
CA ILE A 122 -0.81 11.81 -19.39
C ILE A 122 -0.17 10.43 -19.31
N ILE A 123 1.09 10.31 -18.89
CA ILE A 123 1.84 9.05 -18.75
C ILE A 123 2.23 8.93 -17.28
N ILE A 124 1.61 8.02 -16.56
CA ILE A 124 1.68 7.94 -15.11
C ILE A 124 2.04 6.49 -14.71
N PRO A 125 3.25 6.21 -14.19
CA PRO A 125 3.57 4.93 -13.58
C PRO A 125 2.86 4.78 -12.24
N PRO A 126 2.58 3.55 -11.78
CA PRO A 126 2.03 3.33 -10.45
C PRO A 126 3.08 3.62 -9.37
N PRO A 127 2.67 4.09 -8.17
CA PRO A 127 3.58 4.27 -7.05
C PRO A 127 4.23 2.94 -6.63
N ALA A 128 5.52 2.96 -6.29
CA ALA A 128 6.28 1.76 -5.89
C ALA A 128 5.61 1.01 -4.74
N GLY A 129 5.23 1.69 -3.65
CA GLY A 129 4.57 1.04 -2.52
C GLY A 129 3.22 0.38 -2.85
N SER A 130 2.46 0.91 -3.80
CA SER A 130 1.23 0.26 -4.25
C SER A 130 1.51 -0.96 -5.11
N THR A 131 2.57 -0.90 -5.93
CA THR A 131 3.06 -2.05 -6.70
C THR A 131 3.56 -3.16 -5.77
N ASP A 132 4.31 -2.82 -4.70
CA ASP A 132 4.77 -3.78 -3.69
C ASP A 132 3.62 -4.54 -3.04
N ALA A 133 2.58 -3.82 -2.60
CA ALA A 133 1.40 -4.42 -1.96
C ALA A 133 0.62 -5.32 -2.93
N ALA A 134 0.47 -4.88 -4.19
CA ALA A 134 -0.16 -5.66 -5.25
C ALA A 134 0.65 -6.93 -5.56
N HIS A 135 1.95 -6.79 -5.82
CA HIS A 135 2.84 -7.88 -6.21
C HIS A 135 2.95 -8.97 -5.15
N GLN A 136 3.13 -8.60 -3.87
CA GLN A 136 3.16 -9.61 -2.80
C GLN A 136 1.84 -10.41 -2.68
N SER A 137 0.75 -9.86 -3.20
CA SER A 137 -0.58 -10.49 -3.22
C SER A 137 -0.91 -11.16 -4.57
N GLY A 138 0.05 -11.17 -5.51
CA GLY A 138 -0.11 -11.77 -6.84
C GLY A 138 -1.05 -10.99 -7.75
N VAL A 139 -1.14 -9.68 -7.58
CA VAL A 139 -1.94 -8.75 -8.39
C VAL A 139 -1.01 -7.97 -9.30
N LYS A 140 -1.30 -7.92 -10.58
CA LYS A 140 -0.57 -7.08 -11.53
C LYS A 140 -0.82 -5.60 -11.26
N SER A 141 0.22 -4.79 -11.42
CA SER A 141 0.17 -3.33 -11.28
C SER A 141 0.44 -2.68 -12.64
N LEU A 142 -0.49 -1.84 -13.11
CA LEU A 142 -0.39 -1.15 -14.39
C LEU A 142 -0.35 0.35 -14.20
N GLY A 143 0.53 1.02 -14.96
CA GLY A 143 0.50 2.46 -15.12
C GLY A 143 -0.58 2.89 -16.10
N GLN A 144 -0.81 4.18 -16.22
CA GLN A 144 -1.80 4.76 -17.13
C GLN A 144 -1.16 5.63 -18.19
N ILE A 145 -1.73 5.57 -19.40
CA ILE A 145 -1.52 6.53 -20.50
C ILE A 145 -2.89 7.07 -20.87
N PHE A 146 -3.14 8.35 -20.59
CA PHE A 146 -4.44 8.98 -20.77
C PHE A 146 -4.41 10.03 -21.88
N PHE A 147 -5.11 9.77 -22.98
CA PHE A 147 -5.36 10.74 -24.03
C PHE A 147 -6.79 11.29 -23.89
N PRO A 148 -7.00 12.37 -23.08
CA PRO A 148 -8.34 12.85 -22.78
C PRO A 148 -9.02 13.43 -24.01
N PRO A 149 -10.37 13.46 -24.06
CA PRO A 149 -11.14 14.19 -25.06
C PRO A 149 -10.74 15.67 -25.12
N ALA A 150 -10.93 16.31 -26.26
CA ALA A 150 -10.63 17.73 -26.46
C ALA A 150 -11.34 18.64 -25.45
N ALA A 151 -12.55 18.27 -25.00
CA ALA A 151 -13.31 19.00 -23.98
C ALA A 151 -12.59 19.07 -22.62
N PHE A 152 -11.66 18.14 -22.35
CA PHE A 152 -10.82 18.09 -21.15
C PHE A 152 -9.36 18.45 -21.44
N GLY A 153 -9.10 19.22 -22.51
CA GLY A 153 -7.78 19.72 -22.86
C GLY A 153 -6.90 18.76 -23.67
N GLY A 154 -7.44 17.62 -24.07
CA GLY A 154 -6.71 16.64 -24.88
C GLY A 154 -6.38 17.15 -26.28
N THR A 155 -5.32 16.61 -26.88
CA THR A 155 -4.88 16.93 -28.23
C THR A 155 -4.41 15.68 -28.98
N GLN A 156 -4.79 15.56 -30.25
CA GLN A 156 -4.30 14.50 -31.13
C GLN A 156 -2.78 14.55 -31.33
N THR A 157 -2.15 15.70 -31.04
CA THR A 157 -0.69 15.83 -31.11
C THR A 157 0.01 14.82 -30.22
N TRP A 158 -0.48 14.58 -29.00
CA TRP A 158 0.10 13.59 -28.09
C TRP A 158 0.00 12.17 -28.62
N VAL A 159 -1.13 11.82 -29.28
CA VAL A 159 -1.28 10.50 -29.94
C VAL A 159 -0.28 10.37 -31.08
N ARG A 160 -0.12 11.42 -31.90
CA ARG A 160 0.85 11.42 -33.01
C ARG A 160 2.29 11.31 -32.51
N GLN A 161 2.64 12.01 -31.44
CA GLN A 161 3.95 11.88 -30.77
C GLN A 161 4.15 10.44 -30.29
N MET A 162 3.19 9.87 -29.54
CA MET A 162 3.27 8.49 -29.04
C MET A 162 3.49 7.46 -30.15
N LEU A 163 2.88 7.67 -31.31
CA LEU A 163 2.98 6.78 -32.48
C LEU A 163 4.17 7.14 -33.41
N THR A 164 5.11 7.97 -32.96
CA THR A 164 6.31 8.33 -33.74
C THR A 164 7.22 7.11 -33.90
N LYS A 165 7.72 6.95 -35.13
CA LYS A 165 8.74 5.95 -35.47
C LYS A 165 10.05 6.60 -35.83
N GLU A 166 11.13 6.02 -35.32
CA GLU A 166 12.51 6.28 -35.76
C GLU A 166 13.10 4.97 -36.29
N ASN A 167 13.62 4.98 -37.49
CA ASN A 167 14.16 3.78 -38.16
C ASN A 167 13.17 2.59 -38.19
N GLY A 168 11.88 2.87 -38.32
CA GLY A 168 10.81 1.86 -38.38
C GLY A 168 10.30 1.34 -37.03
N VAL A 169 10.91 1.74 -35.89
CA VAL A 169 10.57 1.31 -34.53
C VAL A 169 9.77 2.40 -33.82
N TYR A 170 8.75 2.03 -33.07
CA TYR A 170 8.00 2.94 -32.20
C TYR A 170 8.84 3.32 -30.99
N ILE A 171 9.42 4.52 -30.97
CA ILE A 171 10.35 4.92 -29.90
C ILE A 171 9.69 4.93 -28.52
N TYR A 172 8.43 5.34 -28.44
CA TYR A 172 7.70 5.38 -27.18
C TYR A 172 7.24 4.02 -26.68
N ALA A 173 6.97 3.05 -27.56
CA ALA A 173 6.73 1.66 -27.14
C ALA A 173 7.95 1.10 -26.39
N LYS A 174 9.16 1.40 -26.91
CA LYS A 174 10.41 1.05 -26.26
C LYS A 174 10.58 1.77 -24.92
N LYS A 175 10.32 3.08 -24.87
CA LYS A 175 10.45 3.85 -23.63
C LYS A 175 9.49 3.40 -22.54
N LEU A 176 8.24 3.14 -22.88
CA LEU A 176 7.24 2.61 -21.96
C LEU A 176 7.64 1.24 -21.40
N TYR A 177 8.23 0.39 -22.24
CA TYR A 177 8.78 -0.89 -21.79
C TYR A 177 9.97 -0.68 -20.82
N GLU A 178 10.92 0.19 -21.18
CA GLU A 178 12.10 0.51 -20.34
C GLU A 178 11.68 1.07 -18.97
N ILE A 179 10.70 1.97 -18.91
CA ILE A 179 10.14 2.55 -17.68
C ILE A 179 9.48 1.44 -16.84
N ALA A 180 8.56 0.66 -17.42
CA ALA A 180 7.85 -0.38 -16.70
C ALA A 180 8.82 -1.42 -16.13
N LYS A 181 9.79 -1.87 -16.91
CA LYS A 181 10.83 -2.81 -16.48
C LYS A 181 11.69 -2.26 -15.35
N TYR A 182 12.17 -1.00 -15.46
CA TYR A 182 13.00 -0.41 -14.43
C TYR A 182 12.22 -0.17 -13.14
N MET A 183 11.01 0.41 -13.24
CA MET A 183 10.18 0.72 -12.08
C MET A 183 9.49 -0.51 -11.47
N GLY A 184 9.53 -1.67 -12.15
CA GLY A 184 9.11 -2.95 -11.60
C GLY A 184 7.60 -3.18 -11.60
N PHE A 185 6.85 -2.61 -12.56
CA PHE A 185 5.42 -2.85 -12.73
C PHE A 185 5.10 -3.54 -14.05
N ASP A 186 3.86 -4.02 -14.26
CA ASP A 186 3.54 -5.05 -15.25
C ASP A 186 2.98 -4.53 -16.60
N GLY A 187 3.09 -3.25 -16.86
CA GLY A 187 2.66 -2.69 -18.14
C GLY A 187 1.71 -1.50 -18.01
N TRP A 188 0.89 -1.26 -19.05
CA TRP A 188 0.17 0.00 -19.16
C TRP A 188 -1.30 -0.18 -19.53
N PHE A 189 -2.15 0.63 -18.92
CA PHE A 189 -3.50 0.90 -19.37
C PHE A 189 -3.47 2.10 -20.32
N ILE A 190 -3.89 1.91 -21.58
CA ILE A 190 -3.97 2.97 -22.58
C ILE A 190 -5.43 3.39 -22.73
N ASN A 191 -5.74 4.60 -22.27
CA ASN A 191 -7.04 5.24 -22.49
C ASN A 191 -6.92 6.25 -23.64
N GLU A 192 -7.49 5.92 -24.81
CA GLU A 192 -7.46 6.73 -26.01
C GLU A 192 -8.86 7.25 -26.35
N GLU A 193 -9.16 8.50 -26.01
CA GLU A 193 -10.48 9.12 -26.20
C GLU A 193 -10.48 10.32 -27.17
N ILE A 194 -9.31 10.72 -27.72
CA ILE A 194 -9.19 11.89 -28.61
C ILE A 194 -9.12 11.52 -30.10
N GLY A 195 -8.78 10.27 -30.42
CA GLY A 195 -8.44 9.87 -31.77
C GLY A 195 -7.06 10.38 -32.21
N GLY A 196 -6.74 10.21 -33.47
CA GLY A 196 -5.45 10.65 -34.02
C GLY A 196 -4.54 9.51 -34.43
N GLY A 197 -4.76 8.28 -33.97
CA GLY A 197 -4.13 7.05 -34.43
C GLY A 197 -5.11 6.10 -35.10
N SER A 198 -4.64 5.32 -36.07
CA SER A 198 -5.43 4.23 -36.64
C SER A 198 -5.31 2.98 -35.77
N THR A 199 -6.30 2.09 -35.83
CA THR A 199 -6.24 0.76 -35.18
C THR A 199 -4.99 -0.01 -35.58
N THR A 200 -4.56 0.07 -36.85
CA THR A 200 -3.34 -0.58 -37.32
C THR A 200 -2.08 -0.04 -36.67
N GLU A 201 -1.99 1.26 -36.48
CA GLU A 201 -0.84 1.89 -35.79
C GLU A 201 -0.79 1.43 -34.33
N TRP A 202 -1.91 1.44 -33.61
CA TRP A 202 -1.99 0.97 -32.24
C TRP A 202 -1.69 -0.54 -32.10
N VAL A 203 -2.21 -1.38 -32.99
CA VAL A 203 -1.87 -2.79 -33.03
C VAL A 203 -0.37 -3.02 -33.18
N ASN A 204 0.29 -2.26 -34.08
CA ASN A 204 1.73 -2.38 -34.28
C ASN A 204 2.53 -1.82 -33.09
N PHE A 205 2.06 -0.75 -32.46
CA PHE A 205 2.65 -0.20 -31.24
C PHE A 205 2.61 -1.21 -30.08
N ILE A 206 1.44 -1.84 -29.86
CA ILE A 206 1.25 -2.86 -28.82
C ILE A 206 2.13 -4.10 -29.10
N LYS A 207 2.22 -4.51 -30.37
CA LYS A 207 3.13 -5.61 -30.76
C LYS A 207 4.58 -5.30 -30.48
N GLU A 208 5.03 -4.06 -30.73
CA GLU A 208 6.41 -3.63 -30.45
C GLU A 208 6.71 -3.68 -28.95
N PHE A 209 5.82 -3.15 -28.11
CA PHE A 209 5.96 -3.20 -26.66
C PHE A 209 6.09 -4.65 -26.16
N ASN A 210 5.15 -5.52 -26.57
CA ASN A 210 5.13 -6.91 -26.11
C ASN A 210 6.26 -7.75 -26.71
N TYR A 211 6.74 -7.43 -27.93
CA TYR A 211 7.93 -8.06 -28.49
C TYR A 211 9.17 -7.80 -27.64
N LEU A 212 9.34 -6.57 -27.14
CA LEU A 212 10.44 -6.23 -26.25
C LEU A 212 10.33 -6.96 -24.91
N ALA A 213 9.14 -7.06 -24.37
CA ALA A 213 8.87 -7.79 -23.12
C ALA A 213 9.19 -9.30 -23.29
N ASP A 214 8.64 -9.95 -24.29
CA ASP A 214 8.89 -11.38 -24.56
C ASP A 214 10.37 -11.69 -24.80
N LYS A 215 11.05 -10.85 -25.62
CA LYS A 215 12.48 -10.97 -25.91
C LYS A 215 13.35 -10.95 -24.66
N ASN A 216 12.94 -10.21 -23.64
CA ASN A 216 13.66 -10.06 -22.38
C ASN A 216 13.14 -10.98 -21.25
N GLY A 217 12.17 -11.85 -21.54
CA GLY A 217 11.60 -12.79 -20.58
C GLY A 217 10.57 -12.19 -19.60
N ASP A 218 10.16 -10.95 -19.83
CA ASP A 218 9.16 -10.23 -18.99
C ASP A 218 7.72 -10.60 -19.44
N THR A 219 7.43 -11.90 -19.42
CA THR A 219 6.20 -12.49 -20.03
C THR A 219 4.91 -12.12 -19.31
N GLN A 220 4.98 -11.48 -18.14
CA GLN A 220 3.83 -10.97 -17.38
C GLN A 220 3.37 -9.60 -17.88
N MET A 221 4.20 -8.84 -18.62
CA MET A 221 3.85 -7.50 -19.09
C MET A 221 2.66 -7.52 -20.04
N GLU A 222 1.81 -6.49 -19.93
CA GLU A 222 0.62 -6.36 -20.74
C GLU A 222 0.29 -4.91 -21.14
N ILE A 223 -0.55 -4.79 -22.14
CA ILE A 223 -1.28 -3.58 -22.47
C ILE A 223 -2.77 -3.84 -22.29
N GLN A 224 -3.43 -3.04 -21.47
CA GLN A 224 -4.87 -2.98 -21.41
C GLN A 224 -5.35 -1.75 -22.19
N TRP A 225 -6.29 -1.95 -23.07
CA TRP A 225 -6.80 -0.95 -24.01
C TRP A 225 -8.18 -0.42 -23.60
N TYR A 226 -8.40 0.87 -23.74
CA TYR A 226 -9.72 1.50 -23.67
C TYR A 226 -9.84 2.61 -24.73
N ASN A 227 -11.01 2.76 -25.34
CA ASN A 227 -11.29 3.80 -26.34
C ASN A 227 -12.76 4.22 -26.36
N ALA A 228 -13.39 4.31 -25.20
CA ALA A 228 -14.82 4.65 -25.06
C ALA A 228 -15.74 3.78 -25.92
N SER A 229 -15.40 2.49 -26.12
CA SER A 229 -16.20 1.54 -26.87
C SER A 229 -16.74 0.43 -25.97
N GLY A 230 -18.04 0.19 -26.04
CA GLY A 230 -18.70 -0.95 -25.40
C GLY A 230 -18.53 -2.29 -26.17
N GLN A 231 -17.75 -2.31 -27.25
CA GLN A 231 -17.53 -3.49 -28.08
C GLN A 231 -16.06 -3.91 -28.11
N PRO A 232 -15.77 -5.23 -28.03
CA PRO A 232 -14.42 -5.73 -28.15
C PRO A 232 -13.78 -5.40 -29.50
N ASN A 233 -12.59 -4.82 -29.48
CA ASN A 233 -11.77 -4.62 -30.66
C ASN A 233 -10.89 -5.85 -30.90
N THR A 234 -11.34 -6.75 -31.77
CA THR A 234 -10.64 -8.03 -32.04
C THR A 234 -9.24 -7.83 -32.61
N SER A 235 -8.97 -6.74 -33.34
CA SER A 235 -7.64 -6.45 -33.88
C SER A 235 -6.65 -6.10 -32.75
N ILE A 236 -7.08 -5.27 -31.81
CA ILE A 236 -6.30 -4.92 -30.61
C ILE A 236 -6.08 -6.18 -29.76
N LEU A 237 -7.14 -6.90 -29.43
CA LEU A 237 -7.08 -8.09 -28.56
C LEU A 237 -6.22 -9.23 -29.11
N LYS A 238 -6.08 -9.31 -30.44
CA LYS A 238 -5.20 -10.27 -31.14
C LYS A 238 -3.75 -9.80 -31.27
N SER A 239 -3.45 -8.55 -30.93
CA SER A 239 -2.10 -8.02 -31.09
C SER A 239 -1.07 -8.79 -30.27
N HIS A 240 -1.48 -9.27 -29.07
CA HIS A 240 -0.66 -10.14 -28.22
C HIS A 240 -1.54 -10.96 -27.25
N LYS A 241 -0.98 -12.08 -26.73
CA LYS A 241 -1.67 -12.93 -25.73
C LYS A 241 -2.03 -12.15 -24.45
N ASN A 242 -1.16 -11.22 -24.03
CA ASN A 242 -1.35 -10.38 -22.83
C ASN A 242 -2.05 -9.04 -23.13
N THR A 243 -2.66 -8.86 -24.30
CA THR A 243 -3.46 -7.67 -24.57
C THR A 243 -4.88 -7.89 -24.09
N SER A 244 -5.38 -6.96 -23.27
CA SER A 244 -6.76 -6.95 -22.78
C SER A 244 -7.47 -5.63 -23.12
N GLN A 245 -8.78 -5.60 -22.93
CA GLN A 245 -9.59 -4.41 -23.19
C GLN A 245 -10.61 -4.20 -22.08
N PHE A 246 -10.68 -2.97 -21.61
CA PHE A 246 -11.77 -2.43 -20.82
C PHE A 246 -12.85 -1.93 -21.77
N LEU A 247 -14.05 -2.46 -21.67
CA LEU A 247 -15.21 -2.01 -22.44
C LEU A 247 -15.95 -0.91 -21.68
N GLU A 248 -16.37 0.12 -22.42
CA GLU A 248 -17.15 1.21 -21.82
C GLU A 248 -18.40 0.68 -21.10
N TYR A 249 -18.85 1.46 -20.15
CA TYR A 249 -19.97 1.15 -19.25
C TYR A 249 -21.26 0.82 -20.03
N GLY A 250 -21.75 -0.36 -19.84
CA GLY A 250 -22.93 -0.87 -20.52
C GLY A 250 -23.43 -2.16 -19.89
N SER A 251 -24.19 -2.92 -20.61
CA SER A 251 -24.54 -4.27 -20.18
C SER A 251 -23.35 -5.19 -20.39
N ALA A 252 -22.88 -5.83 -19.32
CA ALA A 252 -21.98 -6.97 -19.45
C ALA A 252 -22.69 -8.06 -20.27
N GLY A 253 -21.91 -8.78 -21.09
CA GLY A 253 -22.40 -9.88 -21.93
C GLY A 253 -21.62 -11.16 -21.67
N ASP A 254 -22.00 -12.23 -22.39
CA ASP A 254 -21.21 -13.45 -22.44
C ASP A 254 -20.04 -13.28 -23.42
N TYR A 255 -18.88 -12.91 -22.86
CA TYR A 255 -17.68 -12.64 -23.64
C TYR A 255 -16.95 -13.91 -24.11
N ARG A 256 -17.33 -15.10 -23.62
CA ARG A 256 -16.81 -16.38 -24.10
C ARG A 256 -17.13 -16.59 -25.58
N SER A 257 -18.24 -16.02 -26.04
CA SER A 257 -18.64 -16.04 -27.47
C SER A 257 -17.59 -15.42 -28.41
N TYR A 258 -16.69 -14.58 -27.92
CA TYR A 258 -15.60 -13.98 -28.71
C TYR A 258 -14.39 -14.91 -28.89
N ALA A 259 -14.31 -16.03 -28.16
CA ALA A 259 -13.17 -16.96 -28.19
C ALA A 259 -12.75 -17.36 -29.63
N SER A 260 -13.70 -17.80 -30.46
CA SER A 260 -13.44 -18.16 -31.85
C SER A 260 -12.89 -16.98 -32.66
N SER A 261 -13.48 -15.79 -32.52
CA SER A 261 -13.05 -14.60 -33.26
C SER A 261 -11.67 -14.10 -32.78
N LEU A 262 -11.29 -14.36 -31.54
CA LEU A 262 -10.00 -14.02 -30.98
C LEU A 262 -8.93 -15.09 -31.25
N GLY A 263 -9.33 -16.30 -31.63
CA GLY A 263 -8.42 -17.43 -31.77
C GLY A 263 -7.86 -17.93 -30.47
N CYS A 264 -8.66 -17.89 -29.40
CA CYS A 264 -8.31 -18.33 -28.06
C CYS A 264 -9.39 -19.24 -27.48
N THR A 265 -9.18 -19.81 -26.31
CA THR A 265 -10.18 -20.59 -25.57
C THR A 265 -11.19 -19.68 -24.86
N GLU A 266 -12.35 -20.20 -24.48
CA GLU A 266 -13.32 -19.47 -23.63
C GLU A 266 -12.69 -19.01 -22.32
N ALA A 267 -11.86 -19.85 -21.71
CA ALA A 267 -11.16 -19.51 -20.47
C ALA A 267 -10.20 -18.31 -20.63
N GLU A 268 -9.54 -18.19 -21.79
CA GLU A 268 -8.63 -17.07 -22.06
C GLU A 268 -9.37 -15.74 -22.29
N THR A 269 -10.66 -15.77 -22.63
CA THR A 269 -11.45 -14.53 -22.78
C THR A 269 -11.58 -13.76 -21.47
N PHE A 270 -11.58 -14.45 -20.32
CA PHE A 270 -11.66 -13.80 -18.99
C PHE A 270 -10.46 -12.90 -18.67
N SER A 271 -9.29 -13.17 -19.24
CA SER A 271 -8.12 -12.31 -19.08
C SER A 271 -8.03 -11.21 -20.16
N LYS A 272 -8.89 -11.26 -21.17
CA LYS A 272 -8.85 -10.36 -22.34
C LYS A 272 -9.93 -9.29 -22.36
N ILE A 273 -11.14 -9.59 -21.88
CA ILE A 273 -12.30 -8.69 -22.02
C ILE A 273 -12.90 -8.42 -20.65
N TYR A 274 -12.91 -7.15 -20.28
CA TYR A 274 -13.44 -6.66 -19.00
C TYR A 274 -14.61 -5.71 -19.24
N ALA A 275 -15.78 -6.02 -18.70
CA ALA A 275 -16.91 -5.09 -18.71
C ALA A 275 -16.67 -3.98 -17.69
N GLY A 276 -16.70 -2.74 -18.14
CA GLY A 276 -16.52 -1.58 -17.29
C GLY A 276 -17.69 -1.35 -16.34
N VAL A 277 -17.40 -1.04 -15.10
CA VAL A 277 -18.37 -0.68 -14.06
C VAL A 277 -18.04 0.68 -13.51
N GLN A 278 -18.90 1.67 -13.74
CA GLN A 278 -18.72 3.02 -13.25
C GLN A 278 -19.13 3.11 -11.76
N VAL A 279 -18.25 2.62 -10.86
CA VAL A 279 -18.52 2.56 -9.41
C VAL A 279 -18.73 3.95 -8.83
N VAL A 280 -18.04 4.96 -9.35
CA VAL A 280 -18.22 6.38 -8.96
C VAL A 280 -19.67 6.84 -9.06
N ASN A 281 -20.43 6.35 -10.02
CA ASN A 281 -21.84 6.70 -10.21
C ASN A 281 -22.79 5.70 -9.54
N SER A 282 -22.46 4.40 -9.58
CA SER A 282 -23.32 3.34 -9.04
C SER A 282 -23.27 3.26 -7.51
N GLY A 283 -22.16 3.74 -6.89
CA GLY A 283 -21.87 3.52 -5.48
C GLY A 283 -21.18 2.17 -5.24
N HIS A 284 -20.45 2.06 -4.14
CA HIS A 284 -19.63 0.87 -3.82
C HIS A 284 -20.44 -0.41 -3.55
N THR A 285 -21.74 -0.32 -3.39
CA THR A 285 -22.67 -1.47 -3.24
C THR A 285 -23.81 -1.44 -4.27
N GLY A 286 -23.71 -0.60 -5.31
CA GLY A 286 -24.79 -0.30 -6.25
C GLY A 286 -24.69 -0.96 -7.62
N PHE A 287 -23.64 -1.76 -7.90
CA PHE A 287 -23.41 -2.34 -9.23
C PHE A 287 -23.78 -3.84 -9.36
N GLN A 288 -24.75 -4.29 -8.56
CA GLN A 288 -25.23 -5.69 -8.59
C GLN A 288 -25.66 -6.16 -9.97
N TYR A 289 -26.24 -5.26 -10.79
CA TYR A 289 -26.64 -5.59 -12.15
C TYR A 289 -25.45 -6.05 -13.00
N HIS A 290 -24.34 -5.29 -12.99
CA HIS A 290 -23.12 -5.63 -13.74
C HIS A 290 -22.48 -6.90 -13.20
N LEU A 291 -22.41 -7.04 -11.86
CA LEU A 291 -21.87 -8.23 -11.22
C LEU A 291 -22.65 -9.49 -11.62
N ASN A 292 -23.98 -9.45 -11.59
CA ASN A 292 -24.81 -10.59 -11.97
C ASN A 292 -24.74 -10.91 -13.46
N ALA A 293 -24.57 -9.90 -14.32
CA ALA A 293 -24.48 -10.09 -15.78
C ALA A 293 -23.16 -10.75 -16.21
N ALA A 294 -22.02 -10.33 -15.62
CA ALA A 294 -20.71 -10.91 -15.92
C ALA A 294 -20.43 -12.20 -15.13
N MET A 295 -20.98 -12.28 -13.94
CA MET A 295 -20.67 -13.34 -12.96
C MET A 295 -21.95 -13.91 -12.34
N PRO A 296 -22.81 -14.60 -13.14
CA PRO A 296 -24.00 -15.25 -12.62
C PRO A 296 -23.66 -16.37 -11.62
N THR A 297 -24.70 -16.86 -10.91
CA THR A 297 -24.55 -17.81 -9.79
C THR A 297 -24.29 -19.26 -10.23
N ASP A 298 -24.35 -19.53 -11.52
CA ASP A 298 -24.14 -20.85 -12.15
C ASP A 298 -22.87 -20.92 -13.02
N GLY A 299 -22.01 -19.90 -12.95
CA GLY A 299 -20.73 -19.83 -13.64
C GLY A 299 -20.46 -18.45 -14.24
N HIS A 300 -19.21 -18.05 -14.31
CA HIS A 300 -18.84 -16.75 -14.88
C HIS A 300 -18.93 -16.78 -16.41
N VAL A 301 -19.32 -15.66 -17.00
CA VAL A 301 -19.38 -15.45 -18.45
C VAL A 301 -18.53 -14.25 -18.90
N GLY A 302 -17.96 -13.48 -17.96
CA GLY A 302 -17.11 -12.33 -18.24
C GLY A 302 -16.32 -11.91 -17.01
N SER A 303 -15.50 -10.88 -17.19
CA SER A 303 -14.69 -10.22 -16.16
C SER A 303 -15.13 -8.76 -16.01
N LEU A 304 -14.79 -8.14 -14.88
CA LEU A 304 -15.17 -6.76 -14.59
C LEU A 304 -13.95 -5.86 -14.42
N ASP A 305 -14.08 -4.62 -14.86
CA ASP A 305 -13.17 -3.53 -14.55
C ASP A 305 -13.91 -2.46 -13.75
N LEU A 306 -13.47 -2.24 -12.51
CA LEU A 306 -14.10 -1.32 -11.57
C LEU A 306 -13.47 0.05 -11.72
N PHE A 307 -14.23 1.00 -12.24
CA PHE A 307 -13.76 2.36 -12.46
C PHE A 307 -14.02 3.26 -11.25
N CYS A 308 -12.95 3.83 -10.71
CA CYS A 308 -12.94 4.82 -9.62
C CYS A 308 -13.77 4.43 -8.39
N PRO A 309 -13.59 3.22 -7.83
CA PRO A 309 -14.29 2.85 -6.60
C PRO A 309 -13.86 3.69 -5.39
N GLU A 310 -12.64 4.23 -5.37
CA GLU A 310 -12.11 5.06 -4.29
C GLU A 310 -12.93 6.33 -4.07
N GLU A 311 -13.59 6.86 -5.08
CA GLU A 311 -14.47 8.03 -4.95
C GLU A 311 -15.57 7.78 -3.90
N ARG A 312 -16.09 6.54 -3.81
CA ARG A 312 -17.13 6.12 -2.88
C ARG A 312 -16.61 5.45 -1.61
N ILE A 313 -15.45 4.80 -1.72
CA ILE A 313 -14.84 4.10 -0.59
C ILE A 313 -14.08 5.08 0.31
N TRP A 314 -13.25 5.94 -0.27
CA TRP A 314 -12.28 6.79 0.40
C TRP A 314 -12.56 8.28 0.26
N LYS A 315 -12.67 8.82 -0.96
CA LYS A 315 -12.71 10.26 -1.21
C LYS A 315 -13.94 10.93 -0.59
N ASP A 316 -15.10 10.30 -0.60
CA ASP A 316 -16.29 10.80 0.08
C ASP A 316 -16.08 10.97 1.60
N ASN A 317 -15.23 10.12 2.20
CA ASN A 317 -14.93 10.19 3.63
C ASN A 317 -13.91 11.29 3.96
N VAL A 318 -12.97 11.59 3.06
CA VAL A 318 -11.85 12.51 3.30
C VAL A 318 -11.98 13.86 2.62
N LYS A 319 -12.98 14.08 1.76
CA LYS A 319 -13.13 15.32 0.95
C LYS A 319 -13.07 16.63 1.75
N ASN A 320 -13.50 16.61 3.00
CA ASN A 320 -13.45 17.76 3.89
C ASN A 320 -12.10 17.91 4.62
N LEU A 321 -11.21 16.91 4.48
CA LEU A 321 -9.88 16.87 5.08
C LEU A 321 -8.78 17.18 4.05
N LEU A 322 -9.05 16.98 2.74
CA LEU A 322 -8.09 17.22 1.67
C LEU A 322 -7.64 18.69 1.67
N GLY A 323 -6.34 18.91 1.60
CA GLY A 323 -5.73 20.24 1.63
C GLY A 323 -5.76 20.94 3.00
N LYS A 324 -6.15 20.24 4.06
CA LYS A 324 -6.08 20.72 5.46
C LYS A 324 -5.01 19.94 6.21
N GLU A 325 -4.47 20.55 7.26
CA GLU A 325 -3.64 19.83 8.22
C GLU A 325 -4.49 18.71 8.87
N ASP A 326 -3.84 17.57 9.16
CA ASP A 326 -4.52 16.45 9.80
C ASP A 326 -5.28 16.92 11.05
N THR A 327 -6.54 16.55 11.13
CA THR A 327 -7.43 16.92 12.22
C THR A 327 -7.56 15.81 13.27
N GLY A 328 -6.61 14.88 13.33
CA GLY A 328 -6.53 13.84 14.37
C GLY A 328 -7.73 12.90 14.34
N ALA A 329 -8.62 12.98 15.35
CA ALA A 329 -9.76 12.06 15.49
C ALA A 329 -10.68 11.99 14.27
N LYS A 330 -10.81 13.07 13.48
CA LYS A 330 -11.62 13.08 12.25
C LYS A 330 -10.96 12.29 11.13
N ALA A 331 -9.63 12.36 11.00
CA ALA A 331 -8.88 11.57 10.03
C ALA A 331 -9.04 10.07 10.34
N TYR A 332 -8.90 9.67 11.60
CA TYR A 332 -9.08 8.27 12.00
C TYR A 332 -10.51 7.75 11.81
N ALA A 333 -11.52 8.57 12.04
CA ALA A 333 -12.90 8.21 11.72
C ALA A 333 -13.10 7.99 10.20
N ALA A 334 -12.48 8.83 9.37
CA ALA A 334 -12.49 8.68 7.92
C ALA A 334 -11.77 7.41 7.45
N ILE A 335 -10.63 7.08 8.06
CA ILE A 335 -9.90 5.81 7.83
C ILE A 335 -10.80 4.63 8.16
N GLN A 336 -11.37 4.59 9.35
CA GLN A 336 -12.26 3.50 9.77
C GLN A 336 -13.45 3.34 8.82
N LYS A 337 -14.07 4.45 8.40
CA LYS A 337 -15.18 4.43 7.45
C LYS A 337 -14.76 3.93 6.06
N THR A 338 -13.56 4.27 5.62
CA THR A 338 -12.99 3.78 4.35
C THR A 338 -12.89 2.26 4.36
N PHE A 339 -12.31 1.67 5.40
CA PHE A 339 -12.20 0.21 5.51
C PHE A 339 -13.55 -0.50 5.63
N GLN A 340 -14.54 0.12 6.29
CA GLN A 340 -15.91 -0.38 6.32
C GLN A 340 -16.53 -0.39 4.92
N ASN A 341 -16.43 0.72 4.16
CA ASN A 341 -16.94 0.80 2.80
C ASN A 341 -16.23 -0.18 1.86
N GLU A 342 -14.91 -0.34 2.01
CA GLU A 342 -14.12 -1.32 1.26
C GLU A 342 -14.61 -2.75 1.56
N SER A 343 -14.80 -3.10 2.82
CA SER A 343 -15.36 -4.40 3.23
C SER A 343 -16.76 -4.63 2.64
N GLN A 344 -17.62 -3.61 2.64
CA GLN A 344 -18.97 -3.72 2.06
C GLN A 344 -18.91 -3.98 0.55
N MET A 345 -18.03 -3.30 -0.18
CA MET A 345 -17.89 -3.51 -1.63
C MET A 345 -17.40 -4.92 -1.95
N TRP A 346 -16.31 -5.33 -1.32
CA TRP A 346 -15.64 -6.59 -1.65
C TRP A 346 -16.35 -7.81 -1.08
N VAL A 347 -16.88 -7.71 0.15
CA VAL A 347 -17.44 -8.87 0.84
C VAL A 347 -18.97 -8.84 0.85
N ASN A 348 -19.59 -7.94 1.53
CA ASN A 348 -21.01 -7.62 1.61
C ASN A 348 -21.26 -6.74 2.86
N ASN A 349 -22.53 -6.40 3.12
CA ASN A 349 -22.88 -5.58 4.29
C ASN A 349 -22.59 -6.25 5.65
N ASP A 350 -22.58 -7.58 5.70
CA ASP A 350 -22.28 -8.35 6.92
C ASP A 350 -20.75 -8.53 7.14
N GLY A 351 -19.94 -8.24 6.12
CA GLY A 351 -18.50 -8.51 6.16
C GLY A 351 -18.18 -10.00 6.37
N ASP A 352 -18.97 -10.90 5.79
CA ASP A 352 -18.81 -12.36 5.91
C ASP A 352 -18.95 -13.01 4.53
N PRO A 353 -17.86 -13.56 3.93
CA PRO A 353 -17.89 -14.14 2.59
C PRO A 353 -18.68 -15.44 2.49
N SER A 354 -19.03 -16.09 3.60
CA SER A 354 -19.87 -17.28 3.61
C SER A 354 -21.36 -16.96 3.44
N LYS A 355 -21.74 -15.69 3.63
CA LYS A 355 -23.11 -15.22 3.48
C LYS A 355 -23.29 -14.55 2.12
N ILE A 356 -24.46 -14.73 1.56
CA ILE A 356 -24.88 -14.06 0.32
C ILE A 356 -25.86 -12.95 0.74
N GLY A 357 -25.45 -11.70 0.56
CA GLY A 357 -26.30 -10.56 0.89
C GLY A 357 -27.52 -10.47 -0.03
N ASP A 358 -28.68 -10.12 0.53
CA ASP A 358 -29.96 -10.07 -0.20
C ASP A 358 -29.99 -8.99 -1.31
N ARG A 359 -29.45 -7.81 -1.04
CA ARG A 359 -29.42 -6.69 -1.98
C ARG A 359 -28.07 -6.51 -2.65
N TRP A 360 -27.01 -6.64 -1.89
CA TRP A 360 -25.63 -6.56 -2.36
C TRP A 360 -24.86 -7.79 -1.87
N PRO A 361 -24.57 -8.74 -2.78
CA PRO A 361 -23.90 -9.99 -2.38
C PRO A 361 -22.41 -9.80 -2.06
N GLY A 362 -21.82 -8.62 -2.37
CA GLY A 362 -20.40 -8.43 -2.43
C GLY A 362 -19.77 -9.08 -3.66
N ILE A 363 -18.58 -8.68 -4.00
CA ILE A 363 -17.78 -9.37 -5.03
C ILE A 363 -17.49 -10.81 -4.58
N SER A 364 -17.25 -11.03 -3.29
CA SER A 364 -17.09 -12.37 -2.67
C SER A 364 -18.31 -13.27 -2.86
N GLY A 365 -19.50 -12.72 -3.10
CA GLY A 365 -20.69 -13.48 -3.43
C GLY A 365 -20.62 -14.18 -4.80
N ARG A 366 -19.60 -13.89 -5.61
CA ARG A 366 -19.39 -14.45 -6.95
C ARG A 366 -17.96 -14.92 -7.18
N VAL A 367 -16.97 -14.14 -6.74
CA VAL A 367 -15.55 -14.38 -7.03
C VAL A 367 -14.91 -15.15 -5.89
N LEU A 368 -14.25 -16.26 -6.24
CA LEU A 368 -13.49 -17.08 -5.31
C LEU A 368 -12.22 -16.33 -4.85
N GLU A 369 -11.93 -16.38 -3.58
CA GLU A 369 -10.72 -15.82 -3.00
C GLU A 369 -9.47 -16.51 -3.55
N ARG A 370 -8.50 -15.71 -3.98
CA ARG A 370 -7.19 -16.14 -4.46
C ARG A 370 -6.13 -15.96 -3.38
N SER A 371 -5.11 -16.82 -3.36
CA SER A 371 -4.04 -16.75 -2.37
C SER A 371 -2.67 -17.03 -2.98
N VAL A 372 -1.66 -16.43 -2.37
CA VAL A 372 -0.23 -16.63 -2.67
C VAL A 372 0.48 -17.45 -1.59
N VAL A 373 -0.23 -17.84 -0.53
CA VAL A 373 0.35 -18.51 0.65
C VAL A 373 0.55 -20.00 0.35
N ASN A 374 1.62 -20.32 -0.37
CA ASN A 374 1.86 -21.66 -0.90
C ASN A 374 3.17 -22.33 -0.43
N LYS A 375 3.95 -21.64 0.40
CA LYS A 375 5.23 -22.15 0.90
C LYS A 375 5.63 -21.50 2.24
N MET A 376 6.54 -22.12 2.94
CA MET A 376 7.27 -21.53 4.07
C MET A 376 8.54 -20.79 3.55
N PRO A 377 9.00 -19.75 4.22
CA PRO A 377 8.35 -19.05 5.33
C PRO A 377 7.15 -18.23 4.89
N PHE A 378 6.10 -18.22 5.71
CA PHE A 378 4.99 -17.29 5.60
C PHE A 378 4.88 -16.47 6.88
N THR A 379 4.71 -15.17 6.78
CA THR A 379 4.49 -14.29 7.92
C THR A 379 3.47 -13.20 7.59
N THR A 380 2.73 -12.81 8.60
CA THR A 380 1.82 -11.66 8.56
C THR A 380 1.75 -11.00 9.92
N SER A 381 1.75 -9.67 9.94
CA SER A 381 1.48 -8.88 11.15
C SER A 381 0.08 -8.26 11.11
N PHE A 382 -0.78 -8.69 10.20
CA PHE A 382 -2.15 -8.20 10.02
C PHE A 382 -2.26 -6.68 9.81
N CYS A 383 -1.21 -6.07 9.27
CA CYS A 383 -1.15 -4.62 9.06
C CYS A 383 -1.65 -4.24 7.67
N VAL A 384 -2.50 -3.24 7.60
CA VAL A 384 -3.05 -2.70 6.34
C VAL A 384 -2.20 -1.57 5.73
N GLY A 385 -1.00 -1.32 6.24
CA GLY A 385 -0.08 -0.32 5.71
C GLY A 385 -0.27 1.09 6.28
N VAL A 386 -1.21 1.28 7.20
CA VAL A 386 -1.46 2.56 7.88
C VAL A 386 -1.70 2.34 9.37
N GLY A 387 -1.43 3.35 10.19
CA GLY A 387 -1.64 3.32 11.64
C GLY A 387 -1.42 4.66 12.32
N LYS A 388 -1.97 4.84 13.52
CA LYS A 388 -1.75 6.01 14.37
C LYS A 388 -0.34 6.06 14.94
N HIS A 389 0.26 4.90 15.08
CA HIS A 389 1.56 4.71 15.68
C HIS A 389 2.24 3.55 15.00
N ARG A 390 3.52 3.44 15.20
CA ARG A 390 4.26 2.25 14.89
C ARG A 390 4.55 1.44 16.14
N PHE A 391 4.55 0.14 15.97
CA PHE A 391 4.89 -0.83 17.00
C PHE A 391 6.03 -1.74 16.53
N VAL A 392 6.87 -2.15 17.47
CA VAL A 392 7.86 -3.22 17.31
C VAL A 392 7.71 -4.14 18.50
N GLU A 393 7.35 -5.38 18.24
CA GLU A 393 7.12 -6.40 19.28
C GLU A 393 6.21 -5.92 20.42
N GLY A 394 5.15 -5.21 20.09
CA GLY A 394 4.18 -4.67 21.04
C GLY A 394 4.60 -3.36 21.71
N VAL A 395 5.79 -2.83 21.42
CA VAL A 395 6.27 -1.56 21.97
C VAL A 395 6.03 -0.43 20.97
N LYS A 396 5.29 0.57 21.40
CA LYS A 396 5.02 1.77 20.62
C LYS A 396 6.32 2.55 20.36
N GLN A 397 6.56 2.89 19.10
CA GLN A 397 7.70 3.66 18.62
C GLN A 397 7.27 5.07 18.22
N GLY A 398 7.79 6.08 18.91
CA GLY A 398 7.49 7.48 18.59
C GLY A 398 6.04 7.88 18.83
N THR A 399 5.68 9.07 18.34
CA THR A 399 4.36 9.69 18.52
C THR A 399 3.69 10.04 17.18
N GLN A 400 4.37 9.82 16.07
CA GLN A 400 3.88 10.18 14.74
C GLN A 400 3.01 9.08 14.15
N ASP A 401 2.10 9.47 13.28
CA ASP A 401 1.34 8.57 12.43
C ASP A 401 2.28 7.73 11.56
N TRP A 402 1.85 6.53 11.19
CA TRP A 402 2.62 5.60 10.38
C TRP A 402 1.85 5.27 9.10
N TYR A 403 2.44 5.61 7.96
CA TYR A 403 1.86 5.38 6.64
C TYR A 403 2.94 4.82 5.70
N HIS A 404 2.90 3.51 5.46
CA HIS A 404 3.82 2.82 4.57
C HIS A 404 3.08 1.71 3.81
N SER A 405 2.36 2.08 2.77
CA SER A 405 1.54 1.15 1.98
C SER A 405 2.33 -0.03 1.40
N GLY A 406 3.59 0.18 1.05
CA GLY A 406 4.47 -0.85 0.49
C GLY A 406 4.79 -2.00 1.46
N VAL A 407 4.69 -1.78 2.78
CA VAL A 407 4.90 -2.84 3.78
C VAL A 407 3.60 -3.43 4.34
N GLN A 408 2.49 -3.26 3.62
CA GLN A 408 1.22 -3.90 3.94
C GLN A 408 1.41 -5.42 4.06
N SER A 409 0.78 -6.04 5.06
CA SER A 409 0.78 -7.49 5.24
C SER A 409 -0.18 -8.20 4.29
N ILE A 410 0.09 -9.48 4.00
CA ILE A 410 -0.92 -10.34 3.38
C ILE A 410 -2.02 -10.56 4.41
N MET A 411 -3.17 -9.94 4.16
CA MET A 411 -4.32 -10.00 5.05
C MET A 411 -5.03 -11.35 4.96
N PRO A 412 -5.82 -11.76 5.98
CA PRO A 412 -6.58 -13.00 5.93
C PRO A 412 -7.43 -13.13 4.65
N THR A 413 -7.43 -14.30 4.07
CA THR A 413 -8.14 -14.59 2.81
C THR A 413 -9.65 -14.46 2.99
N TRP A 414 -10.18 -15.00 4.10
CA TRP A 414 -11.62 -15.01 4.39
C TRP A 414 -12.00 -13.98 5.45
N ARG A 415 -12.02 -12.72 5.12
CA ARG A 415 -12.37 -11.60 5.99
C ARG A 415 -13.89 -11.30 5.96
N TRP A 416 -14.70 -11.65 6.98
CA TRP A 416 -14.38 -12.37 8.20
C TRP A 416 -15.35 -13.53 8.35
N TRP A 417 -14.93 -14.72 8.05
CA TRP A 417 -15.75 -15.90 8.14
C TRP A 417 -15.62 -16.55 9.52
N ILE A 418 -16.59 -16.32 10.39
CA ILE A 418 -16.64 -16.90 11.73
C ILE A 418 -17.94 -17.72 11.86
N GLU A 419 -17.83 -19.03 12.11
CA GLU A 419 -18.98 -19.84 12.43
C GLU A 419 -19.56 -19.43 13.79
N ASN A 420 -20.89 -19.43 13.92
CA ASN A 420 -21.59 -19.00 15.13
C ASN A 420 -21.19 -17.59 15.60
N ARG A 421 -20.87 -16.68 14.66
CA ARG A 421 -20.34 -15.34 14.90
C ARG A 421 -21.11 -14.54 15.93
N GLY A 422 -22.46 -14.68 15.96
CA GLY A 422 -23.30 -13.93 16.89
C GLY A 422 -23.08 -12.43 16.79
N SER A 423 -22.76 -11.79 17.92
CA SER A 423 -22.46 -10.37 18.02
C SER A 423 -20.95 -10.05 17.99
N LEU A 424 -20.11 -11.02 17.65
CA LEU A 424 -18.68 -10.77 17.46
C LEU A 424 -18.45 -9.83 16.25
N ASN A 425 -17.73 -8.78 16.48
CA ASN A 425 -17.25 -7.85 15.44
C ASN A 425 -15.75 -8.04 15.24
N VAL A 426 -15.29 -7.80 14.01
CA VAL A 426 -13.86 -7.83 13.66
C VAL A 426 -13.51 -6.51 13.00
N ASP A 427 -12.60 -5.77 13.63
CA ASP A 427 -12.13 -4.48 13.18
C ASP A 427 -10.60 -4.44 13.11
N ILE A 428 -10.08 -3.39 12.50
CA ILE A 428 -8.66 -3.04 12.55
C ILE A 428 -8.43 -2.22 13.83
N ASP A 429 -7.47 -2.66 14.65
CA ASP A 429 -7.06 -1.94 15.85
C ASP A 429 -5.87 -1.03 15.51
N TRP A 430 -6.06 0.28 15.69
CA TRP A 430 -5.07 1.32 15.46
C TRP A 430 -4.31 1.72 16.71
N ASP A 431 -4.80 1.31 17.87
CA ASP A 431 -4.28 1.76 19.16
C ASP A 431 -3.33 0.73 19.79
N ASP A 432 -3.38 -0.53 19.31
CA ASP A 432 -2.50 -1.60 19.75
C ASP A 432 -2.15 -2.55 18.60
N ALA A 433 -0.86 -2.81 18.43
CA ALA A 433 -0.34 -3.74 17.44
C ALA A 433 0.93 -4.43 17.97
N TYR A 434 1.26 -5.60 17.42
CA TYR A 434 2.53 -6.26 17.74
C TYR A 434 3.66 -5.70 16.89
N ASN A 435 3.44 -5.63 15.57
CA ASN A 435 4.37 -4.98 14.64
C ASN A 435 3.61 -4.04 13.70
N PHE A 436 4.29 -3.05 13.13
CA PHE A 436 3.77 -2.04 12.21
C PHE A 436 2.69 -1.14 12.84
N GLY A 437 1.65 -0.77 12.09
CA GLY A 437 0.69 0.28 12.47
C GLY A 437 -0.67 -0.19 12.94
N SER A 438 -0.98 -1.49 12.79
CA SER A 438 -2.30 -2.02 13.14
C SER A 438 -2.29 -3.52 13.42
N SER A 439 -3.32 -3.98 14.11
CA SER A 439 -3.62 -5.39 14.34
C SER A 439 -5.10 -5.67 14.02
N ILE A 440 -5.50 -6.95 14.09
CA ILE A 440 -6.92 -7.34 14.00
C ILE A 440 -7.49 -7.49 15.40
N LYS A 441 -8.68 -6.91 15.64
CA LYS A 441 -9.39 -7.02 16.90
C LYS A 441 -10.75 -7.69 16.72
N VAL A 442 -10.94 -8.81 17.35
CA VAL A 442 -12.24 -9.43 17.55
C VAL A 442 -12.80 -8.95 18.87
N SER A 443 -14.03 -8.46 18.89
CA SER A 443 -14.67 -7.94 20.09
C SER A 443 -16.17 -8.23 20.10
N GLY A 444 -16.78 -8.27 21.28
CA GLY A 444 -18.21 -8.48 21.46
C GLY A 444 -18.56 -9.53 22.49
N GLN A 445 -19.70 -10.18 22.32
CA GLN A 445 -20.11 -11.31 23.15
C GLN A 445 -19.69 -12.64 22.48
N LEU A 446 -18.83 -13.38 23.13
CA LEU A 446 -18.51 -14.77 22.74
C LEU A 446 -19.48 -15.69 23.46
N SER A 447 -20.37 -16.38 22.75
CA SER A 447 -21.29 -17.36 23.34
C SER A 447 -20.53 -18.63 23.78
N ALA A 448 -21.17 -19.47 24.58
CA ALA A 448 -20.57 -20.77 24.92
C ALA A 448 -20.44 -21.66 23.68
N GLY A 449 -19.36 -22.42 23.60
CA GLY A 449 -19.09 -23.32 22.49
C GLY A 449 -17.90 -22.91 21.62
N ASP A 450 -17.91 -23.40 20.40
CA ASP A 450 -16.85 -23.22 19.40
C ASP A 450 -17.24 -22.19 18.34
N HIS A 451 -16.29 -21.30 18.00
CA HIS A 451 -16.45 -20.27 16.98
C HIS A 451 -15.24 -20.32 16.05
N LEU A 452 -15.36 -21.05 14.95
CA LEU A 452 -14.27 -21.23 13.99
C LEU A 452 -14.11 -20.01 13.11
N MET A 453 -13.02 -19.26 13.30
CA MET A 453 -12.60 -18.13 12.50
C MET A 453 -11.58 -18.60 11.46
N ARG A 454 -11.99 -18.67 10.20
CA ARG A 454 -11.12 -19.03 9.08
C ARG A 454 -10.29 -17.82 8.68
N LEU A 455 -8.98 -18.01 8.58
CA LEU A 455 -8.06 -16.92 8.25
C LEU A 455 -7.50 -17.08 6.83
N TYR A 456 -6.68 -18.09 6.61
CA TYR A 456 -5.91 -18.17 5.37
C TYR A 456 -6.24 -19.45 4.59
N LYS A 457 -6.53 -19.26 3.29
CA LYS A 457 -6.41 -20.31 2.28
C LYS A 457 -4.94 -20.46 1.95
N THR A 458 -4.41 -21.66 2.06
CA THR A 458 -2.99 -21.95 1.87
C THR A 458 -2.79 -23.20 1.01
N MET A 459 -1.57 -23.41 0.55
CA MET A 459 -1.12 -24.66 -0.06
C MET A 459 0.31 -24.97 0.40
N ILE A 460 0.54 -24.91 1.71
CA ILE A 460 1.86 -25.07 2.31
C ILE A 460 2.16 -26.55 2.53
N LYS A 461 3.11 -27.11 1.80
CA LYS A 461 3.60 -28.48 2.05
C LYS A 461 4.61 -28.47 3.18
N VAL A 462 4.33 -29.27 4.22
CA VAL A 462 5.24 -29.48 5.35
C VAL A 462 6.09 -30.72 5.06
N THR A 463 7.41 -30.55 4.89
CA THR A 463 8.31 -31.65 4.50
C THR A 463 9.13 -32.19 5.66
N ASP A 464 9.67 -31.34 6.51
CA ASP A 464 10.59 -31.69 7.59
C ASP A 464 10.15 -31.12 8.96
N GLY A 465 8.83 -31.04 9.17
CA GLY A 465 8.28 -30.35 10.31
C GLY A 465 8.32 -28.83 10.14
N GLY A 466 8.43 -28.12 11.23
CA GLY A 466 8.40 -26.68 11.29
C GLY A 466 7.61 -26.17 12.48
N LYS A 467 7.35 -24.88 12.50
CA LYS A 467 6.51 -24.30 13.56
C LYS A 467 5.50 -23.30 13.01
N LEU A 468 4.33 -23.26 13.67
CA LEU A 468 3.40 -22.15 13.56
C LEU A 468 3.52 -21.32 14.83
N ARG A 469 3.75 -20.01 14.67
CA ARG A 469 3.78 -19.05 15.77
C ARG A 469 2.58 -18.12 15.64
N LEU A 470 1.80 -18.00 16.71
CA LEU A 470 0.68 -17.06 16.83
C LEU A 470 0.97 -16.08 17.95
N VAL A 471 0.93 -14.78 17.63
CA VAL A 471 1.06 -13.70 18.63
C VAL A 471 -0.28 -13.02 18.78
N TYR A 472 -0.79 -13.00 20.00
CA TYR A 472 -2.13 -12.47 20.28
C TYR A 472 -2.23 -11.89 21.69
N LYS A 473 -3.27 -11.06 21.90
CA LYS A 473 -3.73 -10.62 23.23
C LYS A 473 -5.17 -11.03 23.43
N THR A 474 -5.50 -11.44 24.64
CA THR A 474 -6.90 -11.62 25.06
C THR A 474 -7.07 -11.01 26.46
N SER A 475 -8.18 -10.33 26.66
CA SER A 475 -8.50 -9.68 27.96
C SER A 475 -9.34 -10.58 28.87
N THR A 476 -9.75 -11.76 28.40
CA THR A 476 -10.82 -12.54 29.05
C THR A 476 -10.53 -14.03 29.04
N SER A 477 -11.26 -14.74 29.91
CA SER A 477 -11.31 -16.21 29.93
C SER A 477 -11.89 -16.72 28.60
N GLY A 478 -11.15 -17.59 27.96
CA GLY A 478 -11.48 -18.24 26.71
C GLY A 478 -10.19 -18.82 26.13
N SER A 479 -10.28 -19.87 25.35
CA SER A 479 -9.12 -20.44 24.68
C SER A 479 -9.12 -20.11 23.21
N VAL A 480 -7.93 -19.91 22.65
CA VAL A 480 -7.69 -19.80 21.23
C VAL A 480 -6.94 -21.06 20.80
N GLU A 481 -7.57 -21.85 19.92
CA GLU A 481 -6.96 -23.07 19.39
C GLU A 481 -6.62 -22.85 17.91
N VAL A 482 -5.43 -23.28 17.49
CA VAL A 482 -5.07 -23.28 16.06
C VAL A 482 -5.64 -24.53 15.39
N LYS A 483 -6.41 -24.32 14.34
CA LYS A 483 -7.02 -25.36 13.52
C LYS A 483 -6.42 -25.33 12.12
N LEU A 484 -6.12 -26.51 11.59
CA LEU A 484 -5.61 -26.66 10.22
C LEU A 484 -6.54 -27.58 9.42
N SER A 485 -6.60 -27.34 8.10
CA SER A 485 -7.10 -28.36 7.18
C SER A 485 -5.95 -28.92 6.35
N THR A 486 -5.82 -30.25 6.34
CA THR A 486 -4.86 -30.96 5.49
C THR A 486 -5.52 -31.71 4.34
N THR A 487 -6.82 -31.47 4.09
CA THR A 487 -7.66 -32.15 3.10
C THR A 487 -8.33 -31.14 2.20
N SER A 488 -7.81 -30.15 1.68
CA SER A 488 -8.44 -29.18 0.76
C SER A 488 -9.93 -28.91 1.07
N SER A 489 -10.23 -28.62 2.34
CA SER A 489 -11.57 -28.41 2.89
C SER A 489 -11.61 -27.19 3.79
N THR A 490 -12.74 -26.51 3.81
CA THR A 490 -13.01 -25.43 4.77
C THR A 490 -13.36 -25.93 6.17
N THR A 491 -13.42 -27.26 6.36
CA THR A 491 -13.56 -27.90 7.66
C THR A 491 -12.19 -28.40 8.15
N PRO A 492 -11.72 -27.98 9.34
CA PRO A 492 -10.43 -28.42 9.84
C PRO A 492 -10.46 -29.89 10.23
N ASP A 493 -9.36 -30.60 9.97
CA ASP A 493 -9.14 -32.02 10.38
C ASP A 493 -8.01 -32.14 11.41
N VAL A 494 -7.30 -31.07 11.71
CA VAL A 494 -6.22 -31.05 12.70
C VAL A 494 -6.40 -29.90 13.69
N THR A 495 -6.21 -30.21 14.99
CA THR A 495 -6.04 -29.20 16.03
C THR A 495 -4.60 -29.27 16.51
N LEU A 496 -3.87 -28.17 16.41
CA LEU A 496 -2.55 -28.07 17.00
C LEU A 496 -2.69 -27.93 18.53
N SER A 497 -1.92 -28.71 19.27
CA SER A 497 -2.00 -28.76 20.73
C SER A 497 -0.63 -28.49 21.37
N ALA A 498 -0.66 -28.24 22.69
CA ALA A 498 0.53 -28.10 23.53
C ALA A 498 1.57 -27.08 22.98
N PRO A 499 1.19 -25.82 22.69
CA PRO A 499 2.17 -24.81 22.30
C PRO A 499 3.15 -24.55 23.43
N SER A 500 4.38 -24.18 23.10
CA SER A 500 5.22 -23.45 24.03
C SER A 500 4.69 -22.02 24.10
N VAL A 501 4.47 -21.50 25.30
CA VAL A 501 3.87 -20.18 25.51
C VAL A 501 4.87 -19.29 26.26
N SER A 502 5.07 -18.10 25.74
CA SER A 502 5.81 -17.03 26.40
C SER A 502 5.02 -15.72 26.30
N GLU A 503 5.44 -14.73 27.07
CA GLU A 503 4.87 -13.40 27.00
C GLU A 503 5.94 -12.39 26.56
N LYS A 504 5.56 -11.48 25.66
CA LYS A 504 6.43 -10.38 25.24
C LYS A 504 5.62 -9.07 25.16
N ASN A 505 5.97 -8.13 26.00
CA ASN A 505 5.34 -6.79 26.07
C ASN A 505 3.80 -6.84 26.14
N GLY A 506 3.25 -7.76 26.95
CA GLY A 506 1.82 -7.96 27.12
C GLY A 506 1.15 -8.73 25.97
N TRP A 507 1.91 -9.30 25.04
CA TRP A 507 1.42 -10.20 24.00
C TRP A 507 1.80 -11.64 24.31
N THR A 508 0.84 -12.55 24.17
CA THR A 508 1.08 -13.98 24.23
C THR A 508 1.72 -14.45 22.94
N VAL A 509 2.85 -15.13 23.03
CA VAL A 509 3.54 -15.78 21.90
C VAL A 509 3.37 -17.29 22.10
N ALA A 510 2.55 -17.92 21.25
CA ALA A 510 2.30 -19.35 21.24
C ALA A 510 2.96 -20.01 20.02
N GLU A 511 3.88 -20.93 20.25
CA GLU A 511 4.57 -21.69 19.20
C GLU A 511 4.11 -23.16 19.21
N TYR A 512 3.63 -23.61 18.07
CA TYR A 512 3.12 -24.95 17.82
C TYR A 512 4.08 -25.72 16.92
N ASP A 513 4.36 -26.96 17.27
CA ASP A 513 5.13 -27.89 16.43
C ASP A 513 4.24 -28.44 15.29
N LEU A 514 4.76 -28.40 14.07
CA LEU A 514 4.08 -28.92 12.87
C LEU A 514 4.42 -30.38 12.54
N SER A 515 5.15 -31.10 13.39
CA SER A 515 5.53 -32.51 13.15
C SER A 515 4.32 -33.40 12.93
N SER A 516 3.18 -33.11 13.58
CA SER A 516 1.92 -33.88 13.43
C SER A 516 1.32 -33.79 12.01
N VAL A 517 1.72 -32.83 11.21
CA VAL A 517 1.29 -32.63 9.83
C VAL A 517 2.45 -32.80 8.83
N ASN A 518 3.58 -33.38 9.27
CA ASN A 518 4.71 -33.66 8.39
C ASN A 518 4.30 -34.56 7.21
N GLY A 519 4.78 -34.26 6.01
CA GLY A 519 4.41 -34.93 4.75
C GLY A 519 3.06 -34.49 4.16
N LYS A 520 2.25 -33.71 4.89
CA LYS A 520 0.95 -33.19 4.44
C LYS A 520 1.06 -31.78 3.85
N THR A 521 0.00 -31.37 3.16
CA THR A 521 -0.19 -29.97 2.72
C THR A 521 -1.22 -29.31 3.63
N ILE A 522 -0.90 -28.13 4.16
CA ILE A 522 -1.84 -27.29 4.90
C ILE A 522 -2.61 -26.45 3.87
N TYR A 523 -3.92 -26.67 3.78
CA TYR A 523 -4.82 -25.95 2.87
C TYR A 523 -5.54 -24.79 3.57
N MET A 524 -5.66 -24.83 4.89
CA MET A 524 -6.31 -23.77 5.67
C MET A 524 -5.63 -23.60 7.01
N VAL A 525 -5.48 -22.33 7.42
CA VAL A 525 -5.17 -21.94 8.80
C VAL A 525 -6.38 -21.21 9.38
N ALA A 526 -6.86 -21.64 10.52
CA ALA A 526 -8.00 -21.06 11.22
C ALA A 526 -7.75 -21.01 12.74
N LEU A 527 -8.54 -20.22 13.44
CA LEU A 527 -8.59 -20.17 14.91
C LEU A 527 -9.96 -20.62 15.38
N ASN A 528 -10.01 -21.44 16.41
CA ASN A 528 -11.23 -21.72 17.13
C ASN A 528 -11.26 -20.90 18.42
N LEU A 529 -12.20 -19.98 18.52
CA LEU A 529 -12.45 -19.19 19.71
C LEU A 529 -13.43 -19.97 20.57
N LYS A 530 -13.01 -20.43 21.75
CA LYS A 530 -13.80 -21.35 22.56
C LYS A 530 -14.06 -20.79 23.95
N ALA A 531 -15.29 -20.84 24.39
CA ALA A 531 -15.70 -20.47 25.73
C ALA A 531 -16.58 -21.55 26.35
N ALA A 532 -16.33 -21.88 27.64
CA ALA A 532 -17.16 -22.82 28.40
C ALA A 532 -18.52 -22.20 28.78
N SER A 533 -18.57 -20.89 28.95
CA SER A 533 -19.78 -20.09 29.19
C SER A 533 -19.69 -18.79 28.44
N ALA A 534 -20.81 -18.08 28.24
CA ALA A 534 -20.82 -16.82 27.53
C ALA A 534 -19.92 -15.77 28.21
N VAL A 535 -19.13 -15.04 27.38
CA VAL A 535 -18.23 -13.97 27.80
C VAL A 535 -18.71 -12.65 27.18
N SER A 536 -19.21 -11.74 28.02
CA SER A 536 -19.90 -10.53 27.54
C SER A 536 -19.01 -9.51 26.87
N ASN A 537 -17.76 -9.36 27.33
CA ASN A 537 -16.80 -8.36 26.82
C ASN A 537 -15.55 -9.07 26.29
N TYR A 538 -15.76 -10.03 25.41
CA TYR A 538 -14.65 -10.76 24.80
C TYR A 538 -13.83 -9.81 23.91
N THR A 539 -12.50 -9.93 24.01
CA THR A 539 -11.56 -9.30 23.09
C THR A 539 -10.42 -10.24 22.77
N LEU A 540 -10.08 -10.30 21.49
CA LEU A 540 -8.88 -10.95 20.98
C LEU A 540 -8.23 -10.04 19.96
N SER A 541 -6.97 -9.67 20.20
CA SER A 541 -6.14 -8.98 19.20
C SER A 541 -5.16 -9.95 18.60
N LEU A 542 -5.07 -9.99 17.26
CA LEU A 542 -4.14 -10.81 16.49
C LEU A 542 -2.99 -9.92 16.01
N GLY A 543 -1.79 -10.15 16.53
CA GLY A 543 -0.62 -9.32 16.26
C GLY A 543 0.32 -9.88 15.19
N GLN A 544 0.48 -11.23 15.14
CA GLN A 544 1.34 -11.89 14.16
C GLN A 544 0.97 -13.36 14.00
N LEU A 545 1.15 -13.88 12.79
CA LEU A 545 1.08 -15.30 12.48
C LEU A 545 2.23 -15.68 11.55
N ASP A 546 3.01 -16.67 11.94
CA ASP A 546 4.10 -17.20 11.11
C ASP A 546 3.93 -18.71 10.91
N VAL A 547 4.33 -19.17 9.73
CA VAL A 547 4.53 -20.61 9.44
C VAL A 547 5.95 -20.74 8.89
N LEU A 548 6.84 -21.31 9.71
CA LEU A 548 8.27 -21.34 9.47
C LEU A 548 8.77 -22.79 9.33
N PRO A 549 9.76 -23.07 8.45
CA PRO A 549 10.38 -24.39 8.39
C PRO A 549 11.15 -24.70 9.68
N ALA A 550 11.43 -25.97 9.90
CA ALA A 550 12.26 -26.41 11.02
C ALA A 550 13.66 -25.78 10.93
N GLY A 551 14.14 -25.25 12.05
CA GLY A 551 15.47 -24.62 12.10
C GLY A 551 15.60 -23.39 11.22
N TYR A 552 14.53 -22.68 10.93
CA TYR A 552 14.54 -21.52 10.03
C TYR A 552 15.63 -20.51 10.39
N ALA A 553 16.54 -20.33 9.45
CA ALA A 553 17.61 -19.34 9.50
C ALA A 553 17.60 -18.58 8.17
N PRO A 554 17.09 -17.34 8.12
CA PRO A 554 16.95 -16.58 6.89
C PRO A 554 18.32 -16.29 6.27
N GLU A 555 18.36 -16.30 4.94
CA GLU A 555 19.51 -15.83 4.18
C GLU A 555 19.74 -14.34 4.44
N SER A 556 21.01 -13.95 4.65
CA SER A 556 21.33 -12.55 4.96
C SER A 556 21.20 -11.65 3.74
N VAL A 557 20.69 -10.44 3.97
CA VAL A 557 20.60 -9.37 2.97
C VAL A 557 21.63 -8.28 3.30
N GLU A 558 22.53 -8.02 2.36
CA GLU A 558 23.54 -6.97 2.49
C GLU A 558 23.04 -5.65 1.89
N VAL A 559 23.16 -4.55 2.65
CA VAL A 559 22.97 -3.19 2.14
C VAL A 559 24.26 -2.74 1.44
N LYS A 560 24.20 -2.56 0.12
CA LYS A 560 25.33 -2.16 -0.72
C LYS A 560 25.18 -0.70 -1.18
N ASN A 561 26.29 -0.04 -1.50
CA ASN A 561 26.30 1.29 -2.13
C ASN A 561 25.38 2.33 -1.43
N LEU A 562 25.29 2.27 -0.09
CA LEU A 562 24.50 3.21 0.69
C LEU A 562 25.02 4.63 0.53
N ALA A 563 24.18 5.55 0.02
CA ALA A 563 24.57 6.89 -0.37
C ALA A 563 23.42 7.89 -0.23
N THR A 564 23.78 9.18 -0.23
CA THR A 564 22.85 10.31 -0.36
C THR A 564 23.46 11.42 -1.21
N LYS A 565 22.60 12.16 -1.90
CA LYS A 565 22.96 13.42 -2.57
C LYS A 565 22.50 14.66 -1.81
N SER A 566 21.84 14.45 -0.66
CA SER A 566 21.35 15.54 0.18
C SER A 566 22.49 16.24 0.91
N VAL A 567 22.33 17.54 1.13
CA VAL A 567 23.28 18.40 1.87
C VAL A 567 22.53 19.02 3.03
N LEU A 568 23.11 18.93 4.23
CA LEU A 568 22.54 19.53 5.44
C LEU A 568 22.83 21.04 5.48
N SER A 569 21.88 21.80 6.01
CA SER A 569 22.14 23.17 6.48
C SER A 569 22.68 23.15 7.91
N GLU A 570 23.05 24.33 8.45
CA GLU A 570 23.54 24.43 9.82
C GLU A 570 22.55 23.95 10.88
N ALA A 571 21.23 24.11 10.64
CA ALA A 571 20.19 23.83 11.63
C ALA A 571 19.33 22.59 11.32
N LYS A 572 19.21 22.24 10.06
CA LYS A 572 18.25 21.20 9.64
C LYS A 572 18.66 20.58 8.29
N GLY A 573 18.00 19.51 7.94
CA GLY A 573 18.15 18.85 6.65
C GLY A 573 16.98 17.98 6.30
N ASP A 574 17.08 17.38 5.15
CA ASP A 574 16.32 16.22 4.70
C ASP A 574 17.29 15.22 4.06
N ALA A 575 16.88 13.99 3.87
CA ALA A 575 17.78 12.99 3.31
C ALA A 575 17.08 12.15 2.23
N ARG A 576 17.66 12.16 1.04
CA ARG A 576 17.35 11.22 -0.05
C ARG A 576 18.37 10.09 0.02
N ILE A 577 18.01 9.00 0.65
CA ILE A 577 18.89 7.87 0.91
C ILE A 577 18.63 6.81 -0.14
N THR A 578 19.71 6.26 -0.73
CA THR A 578 19.61 5.17 -1.71
C THR A 578 20.65 4.09 -1.39
N TRP A 579 20.31 2.86 -1.71
CA TRP A 579 21.22 1.70 -1.59
C TRP A 579 20.93 0.69 -2.69
N ASP A 580 21.70 -0.37 -2.74
CA ASP A 580 21.44 -1.55 -3.56
C ASP A 580 21.36 -2.77 -2.64
N PHE A 581 20.62 -3.78 -3.05
CA PHE A 581 20.57 -5.08 -2.40
C PHE A 581 20.13 -6.18 -3.36
N ASP A 582 20.43 -7.43 -3.02
CA ASP A 582 19.89 -8.58 -3.73
C ASP A 582 18.63 -9.07 -3.01
N TYR A 583 17.51 -9.09 -3.72
CA TYR A 583 16.24 -9.54 -3.17
C TYR A 583 16.29 -11.06 -2.94
N THR A 584 15.93 -11.50 -1.71
CA THR A 584 15.82 -12.91 -1.37
C THR A 584 14.39 -13.26 -0.94
N ALA A 585 14.03 -14.53 -1.01
CA ALA A 585 12.69 -14.99 -0.56
C ALA A 585 12.47 -14.81 0.95
N ASP A 586 13.54 -14.70 1.72
CA ASP A 586 13.51 -14.51 3.17
C ASP A 586 13.44 -13.05 3.59
N PHE A 587 13.68 -12.10 2.67
CA PHE A 587 13.60 -10.68 2.93
C PHE A 587 12.15 -10.22 3.10
N ASP A 588 11.91 -9.34 4.09
CA ASP A 588 10.61 -8.69 4.27
C ASP A 588 10.67 -7.19 3.93
N HIS A 589 11.47 -6.41 4.65
CA HIS A 589 11.59 -4.97 4.44
C HIS A 589 12.87 -4.40 5.06
N PHE A 590 13.12 -3.12 4.84
CA PHE A 590 14.12 -2.33 5.55
C PHE A 590 13.46 -1.44 6.60
N ASP A 591 14.06 -1.41 7.78
CA ASP A 591 13.83 -0.39 8.79
C ASP A 591 14.84 0.74 8.63
N ILE A 592 14.36 1.98 8.60
CA ILE A 592 15.22 3.16 8.47
C ILE A 592 15.23 3.92 9.77
N TYR A 593 16.41 4.09 10.34
CA TYR A 593 16.62 4.82 11.59
C TYR A 593 17.42 6.09 11.37
N LYS A 594 17.05 7.13 12.10
CA LYS A 594 17.88 8.30 12.37
C LYS A 594 18.60 8.07 13.70
N GLN A 595 19.91 8.30 13.77
CA GLN A 595 20.70 8.13 14.99
C GLN A 595 21.49 9.40 15.24
N THR A 596 21.36 9.94 16.46
CA THR A 596 22.07 11.14 16.90
C THR A 596 23.48 10.80 17.36
N ALA A 597 24.33 11.81 17.58
CA ALA A 597 25.68 11.64 18.12
C ALA A 597 25.69 10.98 19.51
N SER A 598 24.60 11.14 20.28
CA SER A 598 24.44 10.44 21.57
C SER A 598 24.12 8.95 21.45
N GLY A 599 23.92 8.44 20.21
CA GLY A 599 23.55 7.06 19.95
C GLY A 599 22.04 6.78 20.04
N THR A 600 21.21 7.78 20.28
CA THR A 600 19.75 7.60 20.31
C THR A 600 19.22 7.32 18.91
N ARG A 601 18.60 6.16 18.74
CA ARG A 601 17.94 5.75 17.47
C ARG A 601 16.47 6.09 17.49
N THR A 602 16.01 6.70 16.40
CA THR A 602 14.58 6.93 16.13
C THR A 602 14.27 6.37 14.76
N MET A 603 13.27 5.51 14.67
CA MET A 603 12.83 5.05 13.37
C MET A 603 12.12 6.17 12.62
N VAL A 604 12.47 6.32 11.34
CA VAL A 604 11.91 7.34 10.45
C VAL A 604 11.03 6.73 9.35
N GLY A 605 11.11 5.42 9.09
CA GLY A 605 10.25 4.75 8.16
C GLY A 605 10.67 3.32 7.83
N GLN A 606 9.97 2.76 6.85
CA GLN A 606 10.15 1.40 6.36
C GLN A 606 9.89 1.34 4.86
N THR A 607 10.59 0.45 4.16
CA THR A 607 10.37 0.22 2.72
C THR A 607 10.79 -1.19 2.33
N ARG A 608 10.23 -1.72 1.24
CA ARG A 608 10.73 -2.95 0.57
C ARG A 608 11.73 -2.66 -0.53
N ASP A 609 11.95 -1.40 -0.83
CA ASP A 609 12.75 -0.93 -1.96
C ASP A 609 14.16 -0.48 -1.55
N GLU A 610 14.86 0.13 -2.47
CA GLU A 610 16.26 0.53 -2.37
C GLU A 610 16.46 2.06 -2.26
N ALA A 611 15.41 2.77 -1.85
CA ALA A 611 15.46 4.20 -1.61
C ALA A 611 14.50 4.60 -0.49
N PHE A 612 14.85 5.64 0.25
CA PHE A 612 13.97 6.23 1.25
C PHE A 612 14.22 7.74 1.39
N TYR A 613 13.15 8.52 1.46
CA TYR A 613 13.20 9.95 1.73
C TYR A 613 12.82 10.24 3.17
N VAL A 614 13.74 10.88 3.88
CA VAL A 614 13.48 11.38 5.23
C VAL A 614 13.16 12.86 5.13
N PRO A 615 11.91 13.28 5.41
CA PRO A 615 11.55 14.69 5.39
C PRO A 615 12.28 15.46 6.48
N THR A 616 12.12 16.77 6.46
CA THR A 616 12.84 17.72 7.30
C THR A 616 13.02 17.26 8.74
N PHE A 617 14.26 17.21 9.17
CA PHE A 617 14.69 16.95 10.55
C PHE A 617 15.62 18.05 11.03
N GLU A 618 15.57 18.29 12.34
CA GLU A 618 16.35 19.32 13.00
C GLU A 618 17.70 18.76 13.50
N ARG A 619 18.73 19.61 13.52
CA ARG A 619 19.99 19.31 14.19
C ARG A 619 19.79 19.27 15.69
N GLU A 620 20.34 18.28 16.38
CA GLU A 620 20.30 18.21 17.84
C GLU A 620 21.50 18.97 18.44
N GLY A 621 21.20 20.11 19.08
CA GLY A 621 22.22 20.91 19.73
C GLY A 621 23.36 21.30 18.80
N THR A 622 24.58 20.86 19.15
CA THR A 622 25.82 21.12 18.41
C THR A 622 26.36 19.89 17.68
N ASP A 623 25.51 18.87 17.42
CA ASP A 623 25.94 17.65 16.77
C ASP A 623 26.67 17.94 15.46
N ALA A 624 27.87 17.37 15.30
CA ALA A 624 28.66 17.55 14.08
C ALA A 624 28.08 16.78 12.89
N ALA A 625 27.33 15.73 13.15
CA ALA A 625 26.78 14.85 12.13
C ALA A 625 25.49 14.18 12.63
N ILE A 626 24.76 13.58 11.70
CA ILE A 626 23.65 12.68 11.95
C ILE A 626 23.88 11.40 11.17
N ASP A 627 23.54 10.28 11.76
CA ASP A 627 23.63 8.97 11.08
C ASP A 627 22.24 8.49 10.68
N PHE A 628 22.17 7.88 9.47
CA PHE A 628 21.03 7.09 9.05
C PHE A 628 21.44 5.63 8.95
N VAL A 629 20.65 4.75 9.56
CA VAL A 629 20.94 3.31 9.57
C VAL A 629 19.84 2.59 8.81
N VAL A 630 20.24 1.88 7.75
CA VAL A 630 19.36 1.02 6.96
C VAL A 630 19.54 -0.41 7.44
N VAL A 631 18.47 -1.00 8.00
CA VAL A 631 18.50 -2.31 8.66
C VAL A 631 17.61 -3.30 7.91
N PRO A 632 18.14 -4.37 7.32
CA PRO A 632 17.33 -5.43 6.73
C PRO A 632 16.52 -6.16 7.81
N VAL A 633 15.26 -6.42 7.54
CA VAL A 633 14.35 -7.21 8.37
C VAL A 633 13.87 -8.41 7.57
N MET A 634 13.96 -9.57 8.18
CA MET A 634 13.64 -10.84 7.55
C MET A 634 12.19 -11.26 7.82
N LYS A 635 11.69 -12.27 7.11
CA LYS A 635 10.30 -12.72 7.23
C LYS A 635 9.89 -13.17 8.64
N ASP A 636 10.82 -13.55 9.48
CA ASP A 636 10.54 -13.83 10.89
C ASP A 636 10.62 -12.59 11.82
N MET A 637 10.67 -11.39 11.23
CA MET A 637 10.79 -10.08 11.86
C MET A 637 12.12 -9.84 12.59
N ARG A 638 13.13 -10.71 12.40
CA ARG A 638 14.47 -10.46 12.94
C ARG A 638 15.18 -9.41 12.11
N GLN A 639 15.72 -8.40 12.79
CA GLN A 639 16.65 -7.44 12.21
C GLN A 639 18.03 -8.08 12.03
N GLN A 640 18.68 -7.75 10.93
CA GLN A 640 20.07 -8.07 10.67
C GLN A 640 20.97 -6.87 10.97
N GLU A 641 22.28 -7.02 10.72
CA GLU A 641 23.20 -5.91 10.86
C GLU A 641 22.87 -4.80 9.84
N GLY A 642 22.67 -3.59 10.34
CA GLY A 642 22.37 -2.43 9.52
C GLY A 642 23.62 -1.73 9.04
N LYS A 643 23.48 -1.01 7.92
CA LYS A 643 24.55 -0.16 7.37
C LYS A 643 24.29 1.30 7.68
N THR A 644 25.32 2.01 8.10
CA THR A 644 25.23 3.40 8.53
C THR A 644 25.71 4.36 7.44
N LEU A 645 24.92 5.39 7.18
CA LEU A 645 25.25 6.55 6.37
C LEU A 645 25.41 7.76 7.28
N LYS A 646 26.61 8.32 7.32
CA LYS A 646 26.89 9.55 8.09
C LYS A 646 26.70 10.78 7.21
N MET A 647 25.96 11.78 7.71
CA MET A 647 25.83 13.10 7.09
C MET A 647 26.34 14.18 8.03
N GLU A 648 27.28 14.99 7.55
CA GLU A 648 27.91 16.02 8.36
C GLU A 648 27.17 17.35 8.24
N TYR A 649 26.94 18.03 9.38
CA TYR A 649 26.43 19.38 9.40
C TYR A 649 27.55 20.38 9.08
N PRO A 650 27.25 21.44 8.32
CA PRO A 650 28.18 22.55 8.20
C PRO A 650 28.55 23.11 9.57
N LYS A 651 29.75 23.66 9.67
CA LYS A 651 30.18 24.37 10.89
C LYS A 651 29.27 25.59 11.08
N ALA A 652 28.64 25.66 12.23
CA ALA A 652 27.77 26.80 12.57
C ALA A 652 28.60 28.10 12.64
N THR A 653 28.15 29.11 11.92
CA THR A 653 28.79 30.45 11.93
C THR A 653 28.17 31.39 12.94
N ALA A 654 26.92 31.13 13.33
CA ALA A 654 26.19 31.84 14.39
C ALA A 654 25.28 30.87 15.16
N PRO A 655 24.88 31.17 16.39
CA PRO A 655 23.88 30.36 17.09
C PRO A 655 22.60 30.31 16.28
N VAL A 656 22.12 29.07 16.05
CA VAL A 656 20.80 28.80 15.44
C VAL A 656 19.99 28.05 16.46
N VAL A 657 18.76 28.52 16.73
CA VAL A 657 17.86 27.86 17.66
C VAL A 657 16.65 27.28 16.96
N THR A 658 16.29 26.09 17.37
CA THR A 658 15.02 25.40 17.06
C THR A 658 14.45 24.85 18.35
N PHE A 659 13.30 24.19 18.31
CA PHE A 659 12.77 23.52 19.50
C PHE A 659 11.99 22.27 19.15
N VAL A 660 11.89 21.38 20.13
CA VAL A 660 11.10 20.14 20.06
C VAL A 660 9.85 20.33 20.92
N VAL A 661 8.73 19.86 20.37
CA VAL A 661 7.43 19.85 21.04
C VAL A 661 7.15 18.43 21.51
N GLY A 662 6.90 18.24 22.81
CA GLY A 662 6.59 16.93 23.37
C GLY A 662 5.28 16.33 22.83
N LYS A 663 4.26 17.19 22.60
CA LYS A 663 2.98 16.82 22.00
C LYS A 663 2.46 18.00 21.19
N SER A 664 2.33 17.83 19.88
CA SER A 664 1.95 18.91 18.94
C SER A 664 0.44 19.18 18.88
N TYR A 665 -0.39 18.22 19.29
CA TYR A 665 -1.86 18.36 19.35
C TYR A 665 -2.31 18.29 20.80
N LEU A 666 -2.98 19.36 21.26
CA LEU A 666 -3.47 19.48 22.64
C LEU A 666 -4.97 19.79 22.63
N LYS A 667 -5.71 19.17 23.52
CA LYS A 667 -7.03 19.66 23.91
C LYS A 667 -6.87 20.90 24.80
N VAL A 668 -7.83 21.82 24.76
CA VAL A 668 -7.85 22.92 25.73
C VAL A 668 -7.83 22.34 27.14
N GLY A 669 -6.86 22.78 27.93
CA GLY A 669 -6.58 22.25 29.24
C GLY A 669 -5.39 21.27 29.32
N GLU A 670 -4.95 20.70 28.23
CA GLU A 670 -3.76 19.81 28.19
C GLU A 670 -2.46 20.61 28.07
N GLY A 671 -1.37 20.04 28.61
CA GLY A 671 -0.03 20.61 28.55
C GLY A 671 0.94 19.84 27.69
N THR A 672 2.02 20.51 27.26
CA THR A 672 3.17 19.92 26.57
C THR A 672 4.45 20.63 26.94
N THR A 673 5.58 19.95 26.78
CA THR A 673 6.92 20.57 26.96
C THR A 673 7.42 21.10 25.61
N LEU A 674 8.10 22.24 25.65
CA LEU A 674 8.87 22.84 24.58
C LEU A 674 10.33 22.87 25.01
N THR A 675 11.22 22.25 24.24
CA THR A 675 12.65 22.19 24.57
C THR A 675 13.47 22.81 23.47
N ALA A 676 14.21 23.87 23.76
CA ALA A 676 15.11 24.54 22.85
C ALA A 676 16.27 23.62 22.43
N ARG A 677 16.62 23.67 21.16
CA ARG A 677 17.82 23.06 20.58
C ARG A 677 18.59 24.14 19.84
N ALA A 678 19.80 24.42 20.28
CA ALA A 678 20.62 25.44 19.66
C ALA A 678 21.95 24.90 19.18
N THR A 679 22.44 25.42 18.05
CA THR A 679 23.83 25.27 17.64
C THR A 679 24.66 26.40 18.30
N GLY A 680 25.95 26.16 18.53
CA GLY A 680 26.77 27.07 19.30
C GLY A 680 26.48 26.95 20.80
N SER A 681 26.93 27.93 21.58
CA SER A 681 26.72 28.01 23.03
C SER A 681 25.92 29.26 23.36
N PRO A 682 24.58 29.23 23.22
CA PRO A 682 23.76 30.40 23.53
C PRO A 682 23.87 30.76 25.01
N THR A 683 23.92 32.03 25.27
CA THR A 683 24.01 32.59 26.66
C THR A 683 22.62 32.80 27.26
N ALA A 684 21.57 32.85 26.45
CA ALA A 684 20.19 33.03 26.89
C ALA A 684 19.21 32.50 25.83
N TYR A 685 17.98 32.20 26.26
CA TYR A 685 16.84 31.87 25.38
C TYR A 685 15.75 32.91 25.60
N LYS A 686 14.87 33.09 24.59
CA LYS A 686 13.68 33.93 24.69
C LYS A 686 12.52 33.29 23.94
N TRP A 687 11.59 32.68 24.68
CA TRP A 687 10.37 32.13 24.13
C TRP A 687 9.30 33.21 23.95
N THR A 688 8.61 33.18 22.82
CA THR A 688 7.41 33.96 22.55
C THR A 688 6.23 33.03 22.39
N LEU A 689 5.27 33.11 23.31
CA LEU A 689 4.07 32.29 23.33
C LEU A 689 2.88 33.09 22.79
N PRO A 690 2.01 32.45 21.92
CA PRO A 690 0.76 33.06 21.50
C PRO A 690 -0.29 33.04 22.62
N GLU A 691 -1.36 33.83 22.47
CA GLU A 691 -2.46 33.90 23.45
C GLU A 691 -3.11 32.54 23.76
N GLY A 692 -3.03 31.60 22.88
CA GLY A 692 -3.63 30.28 23.03
C GLY A 692 -2.83 29.31 23.89
N LEU A 693 -1.61 29.71 24.33
CA LEU A 693 -0.75 28.92 25.19
C LEU A 693 -0.37 29.70 26.46
N GLN A 694 -0.47 29.03 27.57
CA GLN A 694 -0.09 29.58 28.89
C GLN A 694 1.12 28.82 29.45
N LEU A 695 2.15 29.53 29.88
CA LEU A 695 3.28 28.95 30.59
C LEU A 695 2.80 28.37 31.93
N THR A 696 3.15 27.10 32.21
CA THR A 696 2.76 26.42 33.46
C THR A 696 3.96 25.97 34.29
N ASP A 697 5.15 25.86 33.69
CA ASP A 697 6.38 25.52 34.38
C ASP A 697 7.59 26.06 33.61
N GLY A 698 8.61 26.48 34.34
CA GLY A 698 9.80 27.13 33.81
C GLY A 698 9.64 28.64 33.59
N SER A 699 10.67 29.27 33.02
CA SER A 699 10.72 30.68 32.62
C SER A 699 10.82 30.77 31.10
N LEU A 700 10.29 31.84 30.49
CA LEU A 700 10.44 32.12 29.07
C LEU A 700 11.91 32.26 28.62
N THR A 701 12.85 32.25 29.54
CA THR A 701 14.29 32.25 29.27
C THR A 701 14.96 30.90 29.48
N ASP A 702 14.22 29.88 29.88
CA ASP A 702 14.76 28.54 30.14
C ASP A 702 14.90 27.75 28.85
N LYS A 703 15.82 26.79 28.85
CA LYS A 703 15.98 25.83 27.71
C LYS A 703 14.74 24.98 27.51
N THR A 704 14.03 24.64 28.58
CA THR A 704 12.80 23.81 28.51
C THR A 704 11.71 24.51 29.31
N ILE A 705 10.54 24.62 28.71
CA ILE A 705 9.35 25.17 29.35
C ILE A 705 8.16 24.22 29.17
N THR A 706 7.20 24.29 30.10
CA THR A 706 5.94 23.59 29.98
C THR A 706 4.80 24.59 29.72
N VAL A 707 4.00 24.31 28.72
CA VAL A 707 2.87 25.15 28.31
C VAL A 707 1.57 24.35 28.32
N LYS A 708 0.45 25.04 28.55
CA LYS A 708 -0.89 24.49 28.53
C LYS A 708 -1.73 25.21 27.49
N ALA A 709 -2.50 24.46 26.68
CA ALA A 709 -3.44 25.03 25.73
C ALA A 709 -4.63 25.66 26.43
N VAL A 710 -4.87 26.96 26.23
CA VAL A 710 -5.99 27.71 26.80
C VAL A 710 -7.01 28.17 25.76
N LYS A 711 -6.67 28.09 24.48
CA LYS A 711 -7.56 28.47 23.35
C LYS A 711 -7.42 27.46 22.21
N ALA A 712 -8.52 27.12 21.58
CA ALA A 712 -8.52 26.26 20.39
C ALA A 712 -7.99 27.01 19.16
N GLY A 713 -7.36 26.28 18.23
CA GLY A 713 -6.82 26.79 16.98
C GLY A 713 -5.31 26.58 16.87
N LYS A 714 -4.76 26.88 15.68
CA LYS A 714 -3.32 26.78 15.42
C LYS A 714 -2.57 27.83 16.25
N GLN A 715 -1.58 27.39 17.01
CA GLN A 715 -0.75 28.24 17.85
C GLN A 715 0.67 28.24 17.30
N GLN A 716 1.22 29.42 17.05
CA GLN A 716 2.60 29.58 16.57
C GLN A 716 3.50 30.05 17.73
N VAL A 717 4.47 29.23 18.08
CA VAL A 717 5.51 29.54 19.07
C VAL A 717 6.78 29.92 18.33
N SER A 718 7.51 30.91 18.83
CA SER A 718 8.87 31.24 18.41
C SER A 718 9.84 31.24 19.56
N ILE A 719 11.13 31.07 19.22
CA ILE A 719 12.25 31.13 20.18
C ILE A 719 13.42 31.85 19.52
N ASP A 720 14.07 32.73 20.31
CA ASP A 720 15.29 33.42 19.96
C ASP A 720 16.42 33.04 20.94
N VAL A 721 17.69 33.20 20.53
CA VAL A 721 18.90 33.00 21.36
C VAL A 721 19.84 34.18 21.25
#